data_f084f0ffce199fc2c6bd73e883c8a9e5
#
_entry.id   f084f0ffce199fc2c6bd73e883c8a9e5
#
_cell.length_a   1.000
_cell.length_b   1.000
_cell.length_c   1.000
_cell.angle_alpha   90.00
_cell.angle_beta   90.00
_cell.angle_gamma   90.00
#
_symmetry.space_group_name_H-M   'P 1'
#
loop_
_entity.id
_entity.type
_entity.pdbx_description
1 polymer ?
#
loop_
_entity_poly.entity_id
_entity_poly.type
_entity_poly.pdbx_seq_one_letter_code
_entity_poly.pdbx_strand_id
1 'polypeptide(L)'
;MTHRSAAALLLFLLCMALPALGEAPETVVRRYLASVYDGRFDALPKVADARTESFERQVRNILRVRCVTIDRAIVSVVSVSGDRIVVDADVAIVKTDRAWSASDLVPLRITLVRSGEAWLVEELRNRDEELALQLLAAKGEARERLLAMHRDALTKGVVRAVYAPITTWLTLGKFAEAADATALAQRLAVAIGDRGGEALALGVKQYTSQGDLIAMASEGLAIAETLDDPDVLARLLYDRGRSIRGPQANGDSPIPWYRKALEVSRRAEDPTIATRVLYSLSLRLASNNGDYLNARRHVDEGLALAREVGDELSELSFAMVLTTIYEGQDDVERAYEHNQHALEVAEKFGALALPSLLMRRGCLLIDLGRHEEGQSALEELITRHADGTITTPGSSPPRHVGSALRCLGMMEARRGNFAEAACLNDESAILGGSKEGSNRYELAPHYLARGESARALEESLRGLAGSSARQPARAFALVNAARAYRNLGDLDHAMSAAVEAIEIREELDTMIAGDEQQRASATTVTTDSYAVAAELSLMKGDAAAALAYVERGRARVLTDILEHGRATPAELSAELRAEETALDRDVANITRELERASASGDRNAIARATEALHRARAVRATFIDGLRVHAERRAITRRLVDDDDVAHAATRLPKETVAIDYFVTDHELHAFVIGANGVTVRSTKVERTELERGVEVFLDMLTRGDLRVESEGKKLYSLLFEPIEHEIAGADALLLIPDGALWHVPFAALVDREGAYAIERAAIVYAPSLLAYASIIDSEKRPRARSIPLLAIGNPIIDPASKTAAASVYRSASLGPLPDAEHEVDAVRSVYGAPQSLVLKRQYATESRIKTALGDARIAHFATHAILDDTNPMYSRLMLARDDAAHDDGWLESWEVARLDLQADLVVLSACDTARGDVGGGEGVIGLTWSFFLAGASSTVATQWKVASDSTADFMIAFHRALHDRPVNRAMHKALALRTAQLRLLRDKRTRHPFHWAPFVLLGNPAAAE
;
A
#
# COMPACT_ATOMS: atom_id res chain seq x y z
N MET A 1 -42.42 -15.55 13.93
CA MET A 1 -43.31 -15.08 12.84
C MET A 1 -44.48 -14.29 13.43
N THR A 2 -44.26 -13.09 14.00
CA THR A 2 -45.44 -12.56 14.70
C THR A 2 -45.55 -11.05 14.70
N HIS A 3 -44.54 -10.28 14.77
CA HIS A 3 -44.70 -8.82 14.75
C HIS A 3 -44.24 -8.11 13.47
N ARG A 4 -43.28 -8.71 12.74
CA ARG A 4 -42.87 -8.21 11.42
C ARG A 4 -43.95 -8.25 10.37
N SER A 5 -44.84 -9.26 10.41
CA SER A 5 -45.88 -9.44 9.41
C SER A 5 -47.06 -8.49 9.57
N ALA A 6 -47.39 -8.08 10.81
CA ALA A 6 -48.51 -7.17 11.05
C ALA A 6 -48.18 -5.72 10.70
N ALA A 7 -46.97 -5.24 11.06
CA ALA A 7 -46.52 -3.89 10.68
C ALA A 7 -46.30 -3.77 9.17
N ALA A 8 -45.67 -4.80 8.56
CA ALA A 8 -45.46 -4.84 7.12
C ALA A 8 -46.79 -4.95 6.34
N LEU A 9 -47.79 -5.66 6.88
CA LEU A 9 -49.11 -5.79 6.24
C LEU A 9 -49.91 -4.50 6.36
N LEU A 10 -49.84 -3.80 7.47
CA LEU A 10 -50.46 -2.48 7.67
C LEU A 10 -49.83 -1.42 6.77
N LEU A 11 -48.49 -1.43 6.66
CA LEU A 11 -47.74 -0.55 5.76
C LEU A 11 -48.03 -0.90 4.27
N PHE A 12 -48.11 -2.20 3.93
CA PHE A 12 -48.40 -2.66 2.58
C PHE A 12 -49.81 -2.28 2.11
N LEU A 13 -50.81 -2.35 3.00
CA LEU A 13 -52.19 -1.91 2.73
C LEU A 13 -52.31 -0.39 2.56
N LEU A 14 -51.48 0.39 3.27
CA LEU A 14 -51.38 1.86 3.12
C LEU A 14 -50.70 2.26 1.78
N CYS A 15 -49.76 1.45 1.27
CA CYS A 15 -49.06 1.73 0.01
C CYS A 15 -49.85 1.37 -1.27
N MET A 16 -50.92 0.61 -1.15
CA MET A 16 -51.73 0.16 -2.29
C MET A 16 -52.94 1.06 -2.61
N ALA A 17 -53.22 2.11 -1.85
CA ALA A 17 -54.31 3.02 -2.12
C ALA A 17 -53.92 4.05 -3.18
N LEU A 18 -54.47 3.90 -4.38
CA LEU A 18 -54.48 4.86 -5.47
C LEU A 18 -55.12 6.20 -5.06
N PRO A 19 -54.76 7.33 -5.72
CA PRO A 19 -55.15 8.68 -5.32
C PRO A 19 -56.68 8.83 -5.43
N ALA A 20 -57.32 8.86 -4.27
CA ALA A 20 -58.68 9.35 -4.17
C ALA A 20 -58.67 10.80 -3.71
N LEU A 21 -59.48 11.63 -4.36
CA LEU A 21 -59.80 12.99 -3.97
C LEU A 21 -60.02 13.08 -2.46
N GLY A 22 -59.15 13.81 -1.72
CA GLY A 22 -59.35 14.12 -0.33
C GLY A 22 -58.62 13.29 0.70
N GLU A 23 -57.42 12.73 0.34
CA GLU A 23 -56.56 12.06 1.33
C GLU A 23 -56.13 13.02 2.45
N ALA A 24 -56.31 12.62 3.70
CA ALA A 24 -55.88 13.44 4.86
C ALA A 24 -54.34 13.61 4.87
N PRO A 25 -53.80 14.79 5.20
CA PRO A 25 -52.39 15.05 5.24
C PRO A 25 -51.59 14.07 6.10
N GLU A 26 -52.15 13.61 7.19
CA GLU A 26 -51.58 12.62 8.08
C GLU A 26 -51.33 11.28 7.38
N THR A 27 -52.21 10.90 6.46
CA THR A 27 -52.08 9.65 5.67
C THR A 27 -50.94 9.76 4.67
N VAL A 28 -50.78 10.93 4.02
CA VAL A 28 -49.64 11.21 3.13
C VAL A 28 -48.31 11.10 3.86
N VAL A 29 -48.23 11.72 5.05
CA VAL A 29 -46.99 11.65 5.90
C VAL A 29 -46.70 10.22 6.32
N ARG A 30 -47.72 9.47 6.79
CA ARG A 30 -47.53 8.04 7.15
C ARG A 30 -47.05 7.21 5.98
N ARG A 31 -47.57 7.43 4.78
CA ARG A 31 -47.14 6.76 3.54
C ARG A 31 -45.68 7.14 3.19
N TYR A 32 -45.32 8.41 3.31
CA TYR A 32 -43.95 8.86 3.10
C TYR A 32 -42.97 8.20 4.06
N LEU A 33 -43.23 8.23 5.35
CA LEU A 33 -42.41 7.57 6.36
C LEU A 33 -42.31 6.05 6.13
N ALA A 34 -43.40 5.41 5.70
CA ALA A 34 -43.42 4.01 5.33
C ALA A 34 -42.50 3.70 4.12
N SER A 35 -42.50 4.56 3.12
CA SER A 35 -41.65 4.41 1.93
C SER A 35 -40.18 4.60 2.24
N VAL A 36 -39.84 5.54 3.14
CA VAL A 36 -38.49 5.74 3.65
C VAL A 36 -38.02 4.49 4.40
N TYR A 37 -38.89 3.90 5.22
CA TYR A 37 -38.60 2.68 5.96
C TYR A 37 -38.30 1.46 5.05
N ASP A 38 -39.11 1.27 3.98
CA ASP A 38 -38.95 0.14 3.06
C ASP A 38 -37.77 0.29 2.10
N GLY A 39 -37.06 1.40 2.14
CA GLY A 39 -35.96 1.72 1.21
C GLY A 39 -36.41 1.97 -0.23
N ARG A 40 -37.72 2.14 -0.47
CA ARG A 40 -38.30 2.40 -1.81
C ARG A 40 -38.30 3.88 -2.12
N PHE A 41 -37.11 4.47 -2.15
CA PHE A 41 -36.92 5.91 -2.36
C PHE A 41 -37.29 6.36 -3.79
N ASP A 42 -37.29 5.45 -4.76
CA ASP A 42 -37.68 5.75 -6.14
C ASP A 42 -39.19 6.00 -6.31
N ALA A 43 -39.97 5.56 -5.33
CA ALA A 43 -41.43 5.75 -5.30
C ALA A 43 -41.85 7.06 -4.62
N LEU A 44 -40.87 7.83 -4.05
CA LEU A 44 -41.16 9.11 -3.42
C LEU A 44 -41.40 10.20 -4.48
N PRO A 45 -42.40 11.06 -4.31
CA PRO A 45 -42.55 12.23 -5.17
C PRO A 45 -41.32 13.13 -5.06
N LYS A 46 -40.60 13.30 -6.17
CA LYS A 46 -39.40 14.14 -6.22
C LYS A 46 -39.81 15.60 -6.11
N VAL A 47 -39.42 16.23 -5.02
CA VAL A 47 -39.41 17.69 -4.89
C VAL A 47 -37.95 18.15 -4.97
N ALA A 48 -37.67 19.06 -5.87
CA ALA A 48 -36.34 19.51 -6.22
C ALA A 48 -35.79 20.53 -5.21
N ASP A 49 -35.57 20.13 -3.94
CA ASP A 49 -34.80 20.92 -3.00
C ASP A 49 -33.60 20.10 -2.48
N ALA A 50 -32.39 20.64 -2.70
CA ALA A 50 -31.14 20.00 -2.28
C ALA A 50 -31.08 19.72 -0.77
N ARG A 51 -31.88 20.45 0.05
CA ARG A 51 -31.95 20.20 1.51
C ARG A 51 -32.73 18.93 1.83
N THR A 52 -33.80 18.66 1.08
CA THR A 52 -34.58 17.42 1.23
C THR A 52 -33.77 16.19 0.86
N GLU A 53 -32.99 16.25 -0.23
CA GLU A 53 -32.07 15.18 -0.63
C GLU A 53 -31.00 14.90 0.43
N SER A 54 -30.46 15.94 1.07
CA SER A 54 -29.47 15.78 2.16
C SER A 54 -30.08 15.08 3.37
N PHE A 55 -31.31 15.41 3.73
CA PHE A 55 -31.99 14.77 4.85
C PHE A 55 -32.42 13.34 4.51
N GLU A 56 -32.97 13.10 3.32
CA GLU A 56 -33.27 11.74 2.84
C GLU A 56 -32.03 10.87 2.86
N ARG A 57 -30.87 11.42 2.49
CA ARG A 57 -29.58 10.73 2.55
C ARG A 57 -29.18 10.40 3.99
N GLN A 58 -29.37 11.32 4.93
CA GLN A 58 -29.13 11.08 6.36
C GLN A 58 -30.06 10.00 6.91
N VAL A 59 -31.36 10.05 6.60
CA VAL A 59 -32.34 9.03 6.99
C VAL A 59 -32.02 7.68 6.35
N ARG A 60 -31.62 7.64 5.07
CA ARG A 60 -31.10 6.42 4.41
C ARG A 60 -29.93 5.83 5.17
N ASN A 61 -28.98 6.66 5.55
CA ASN A 61 -27.77 6.22 6.23
C ASN A 61 -28.09 5.67 7.63
N ILE A 62 -28.94 6.37 8.39
CA ILE A 62 -29.39 5.91 9.71
C ILE A 62 -30.11 4.55 9.62
N LEU A 63 -31.02 4.40 8.67
CA LEU A 63 -31.80 3.16 8.49
C LEU A 63 -30.95 1.98 7.99
N ARG A 64 -29.98 2.22 7.10
CA ARG A 64 -29.08 1.17 6.58
C ARG A 64 -28.05 0.70 7.60
N VAL A 65 -27.41 1.64 8.28
CA VAL A 65 -26.30 1.35 9.19
C VAL A 65 -26.76 0.69 10.48
N ARG A 66 -28.01 0.92 10.89
CA ARG A 66 -28.46 0.57 12.26
C ARG A 66 -29.59 -0.43 12.34
N CYS A 67 -30.05 -1.01 11.21
CA CYS A 67 -31.18 -1.94 11.23
C CYS A 67 -32.37 -1.43 12.08
N VAL A 68 -32.75 -0.17 11.89
CA VAL A 68 -33.78 0.53 12.66
C VAL A 68 -35.14 0.37 11.99
N THR A 69 -36.19 0.12 12.76
CA THR A 69 -37.57 0.05 12.26
C THR A 69 -38.40 1.14 12.91
N ILE A 70 -39.32 1.74 12.14
CA ILE A 70 -40.32 2.66 12.66
C ILE A 70 -41.42 1.83 13.33
N ASP A 71 -41.57 1.95 14.65
CA ASP A 71 -42.61 1.23 15.39
C ASP A 71 -43.94 1.96 15.28
N ARG A 72 -43.96 3.26 15.54
CA ARG A 72 -45.14 4.10 15.43
C ARG A 72 -44.78 5.55 15.13
N ALA A 73 -45.72 6.28 14.55
CA ALA A 73 -45.64 7.72 14.39
C ALA A 73 -46.91 8.40 14.91
N ILE A 74 -46.74 9.40 15.75
CA ILE A 74 -47.81 10.31 16.18
C ILE A 74 -47.76 11.53 15.26
N VAL A 75 -48.81 11.76 14.49
CA VAL A 75 -48.85 12.79 13.46
C VAL A 75 -49.93 13.83 13.81
N SER A 76 -49.54 15.11 13.73
CA SER A 76 -50.45 16.24 13.98
C SER A 76 -50.28 17.35 13.00
N VAL A 77 -51.37 17.92 12.49
CA VAL A 77 -51.33 19.06 11.59
C VAL A 77 -51.06 20.34 12.40
N VAL A 78 -50.00 21.07 12.01
CA VAL A 78 -49.58 22.30 12.66
C VAL A 78 -50.24 23.53 12.03
N SER A 79 -50.26 23.58 10.70
CA SER A 79 -50.86 24.70 9.97
C SER A 79 -51.31 24.28 8.56
N VAL A 80 -52.33 24.96 8.04
CA VAL A 80 -52.82 24.82 6.68
C VAL A 80 -52.88 26.24 6.08
N SER A 81 -52.27 26.45 4.93
CA SER A 81 -52.23 27.72 4.22
C SER A 81 -52.34 27.48 2.71
N GLY A 82 -53.54 27.52 2.17
CA GLY A 82 -53.82 27.28 0.76
C GLY A 82 -53.36 25.87 0.33
N ASP A 83 -52.43 25.81 -0.59
CA ASP A 83 -51.88 24.54 -1.13
C ASP A 83 -50.69 24.02 -0.30
N ARG A 84 -50.45 24.55 0.91
CA ARG A 84 -49.35 24.16 1.77
C ARG A 84 -49.83 23.73 3.14
N ILE A 85 -49.38 22.59 3.61
CA ILE A 85 -49.69 22.04 4.96
C ILE A 85 -48.38 21.71 5.66
N VAL A 86 -48.28 22.09 6.95
CA VAL A 86 -47.17 21.69 7.82
C VAL A 86 -47.69 20.69 8.84
N VAL A 87 -47.00 19.59 8.95
CA VAL A 87 -47.35 18.45 9.79
C VAL A 87 -46.17 18.12 10.70
N ASP A 88 -46.39 17.97 11.98
CA ASP A 88 -45.44 17.43 12.92
C ASP A 88 -45.68 15.94 13.10
N ALA A 89 -44.58 15.16 13.10
CA ALA A 89 -44.62 13.72 13.32
C ALA A 89 -43.58 13.32 14.36
N ASP A 90 -43.99 12.72 15.46
CA ASP A 90 -43.12 12.11 16.44
C ASP A 90 -42.98 10.61 16.10
N VAL A 91 -41.81 10.22 15.65
CA VAL A 91 -41.55 8.89 15.09
C VAL A 91 -40.77 8.07 16.09
N ALA A 92 -41.38 6.96 16.57
CA ALA A 92 -40.69 5.99 17.41
C ALA A 92 -39.88 5.03 16.54
N ILE A 93 -38.60 4.95 16.78
CA ILE A 93 -37.66 4.09 16.09
C ILE A 93 -37.29 2.90 16.99
N VAL A 94 -37.39 1.67 16.50
CA VAL A 94 -37.05 0.45 17.24
C VAL A 94 -35.83 -0.20 16.61
N LYS A 95 -34.84 -0.48 17.41
CA LYS A 95 -33.73 -1.35 17.04
C LYS A 95 -34.15 -2.81 17.08
N THR A 96 -33.48 -3.67 16.32
CA THR A 96 -33.75 -5.12 16.25
C THR A 96 -33.64 -5.82 17.62
N ASP A 97 -32.96 -5.20 18.57
CA ASP A 97 -32.60 -5.75 19.89
C ASP A 97 -33.09 -4.91 21.10
N ARG A 98 -33.59 -3.68 20.87
CA ARG A 98 -34.12 -2.82 21.99
C ARG A 98 -35.25 -1.95 21.48
N ALA A 99 -36.29 -1.82 22.28
CA ALA A 99 -37.35 -0.84 22.09
C ALA A 99 -36.94 0.52 22.65
N TRP A 100 -37.25 1.61 21.93
CA TRP A 100 -37.00 2.97 22.38
C TRP A 100 -38.08 3.40 23.38
N SER A 101 -37.69 4.19 24.37
CA SER A 101 -38.65 4.80 25.26
C SER A 101 -39.39 5.97 24.58
N ALA A 102 -40.49 6.40 25.16
CA ALA A 102 -41.24 7.56 24.64
C ALA A 102 -40.41 8.87 24.63
N SER A 103 -39.30 8.92 25.35
CA SER A 103 -38.31 10.01 25.32
C SER A 103 -37.39 9.99 24.13
N ASP A 104 -37.38 8.90 23.39
CA ASP A 104 -36.49 8.67 22.22
C ASP A 104 -37.24 8.83 20.89
N LEU A 105 -38.35 9.54 20.87
CA LEU A 105 -39.08 9.89 19.66
C LEU A 105 -38.29 10.88 18.81
N VAL A 106 -38.16 10.62 17.52
CA VAL A 106 -37.56 11.55 16.53
C VAL A 106 -38.64 12.56 16.11
N PRO A 107 -38.55 13.84 16.48
CA PRO A 107 -39.55 14.85 16.18
C PRO A 107 -39.31 15.43 14.78
N LEU A 108 -40.19 15.09 13.84
CA LEU A 108 -40.11 15.55 12.44
C LEU A 108 -41.12 16.65 12.17
N ARG A 109 -40.74 17.62 11.33
CA ARG A 109 -41.65 18.58 10.70
C ARG A 109 -41.63 18.36 9.19
N ILE A 110 -42.77 18.11 8.61
CA ILE A 110 -42.96 17.76 7.19
C ILE A 110 -43.86 18.83 6.56
N THR A 111 -43.33 19.49 5.54
CA THR A 111 -44.12 20.46 4.74
C THR A 111 -44.61 19.74 3.48
N LEU A 112 -45.91 19.76 3.25
CA LEU A 112 -46.58 19.25 2.10
C LEU A 112 -47.07 20.40 1.21
N VAL A 113 -46.92 20.23 -0.10
CA VAL A 113 -47.46 21.15 -1.12
C VAL A 113 -48.39 20.39 -2.07
N ARG A 114 -49.47 21.04 -2.47
CA ARG A 114 -50.42 20.47 -3.40
C ARG A 114 -49.97 20.66 -4.84
N SER A 115 -49.90 19.56 -5.60
CA SER A 115 -49.58 19.58 -7.01
C SER A 115 -50.69 18.82 -7.76
N GLY A 116 -51.66 19.54 -8.34
CA GLY A 116 -52.86 18.95 -8.91
C GLY A 116 -53.72 18.30 -7.85
N GLU A 117 -54.01 17.03 -7.96
CA GLU A 117 -54.81 16.24 -7.01
C GLU A 117 -53.94 15.55 -5.92
N ALA A 118 -52.61 15.61 -6.00
CA ALA A 118 -51.68 14.93 -5.08
C ALA A 118 -51.00 15.94 -4.12
N TRP A 119 -50.70 15.47 -2.90
CA TRP A 119 -49.83 16.13 -1.97
C TRP A 119 -48.44 15.60 -2.13
N LEU A 120 -47.45 16.50 -2.28
CA LEU A 120 -46.03 16.19 -2.37
C LEU A 120 -45.31 16.69 -1.12
N VAL A 121 -44.28 15.95 -0.68
CA VAL A 121 -43.39 16.41 0.38
C VAL A 121 -42.48 17.50 -0.19
N GLU A 122 -42.63 18.73 0.26
CA GLU A 122 -41.77 19.85 -0.12
C GLU A 122 -40.54 19.91 0.75
N GLU A 123 -40.69 19.65 2.06
CA GLU A 123 -39.62 19.78 3.01
C GLU A 123 -39.80 18.81 4.19
N LEU A 124 -38.70 18.26 4.66
CA LEU A 124 -38.65 17.41 5.86
C LEU A 124 -37.56 17.97 6.79
N ARG A 125 -37.90 18.24 8.03
CA ARG A 125 -37.00 18.79 9.07
C ARG A 125 -37.11 17.99 10.35
N ASN A 126 -35.99 17.89 11.10
CA ASN A 126 -36.04 17.50 12.49
C ASN A 126 -36.30 18.76 13.35
N ARG A 127 -37.32 18.73 14.19
CA ARG A 127 -37.71 19.90 15.02
C ARG A 127 -36.62 20.26 16.04
N ASP A 128 -35.94 19.29 16.60
CA ASP A 128 -34.84 19.53 17.54
C ASP A 128 -33.66 20.20 16.80
N GLU A 129 -33.33 19.76 15.58
CA GLU A 129 -32.31 20.42 14.75
C GLU A 129 -32.73 21.82 14.34
N GLU A 130 -34.00 22.02 13.95
CA GLU A 130 -34.52 23.33 13.57
C GLU A 130 -34.41 24.33 14.74
N LEU A 131 -34.82 23.91 15.95
CA LEU A 131 -34.70 24.74 17.15
C LEU A 131 -33.21 24.98 17.49
N ALA A 132 -32.35 23.96 17.41
CA ALA A 132 -30.94 24.12 17.64
C ALA A 132 -30.28 25.11 16.66
N LEU A 133 -30.61 25.07 15.36
CA LEU A 133 -30.11 26.01 14.36
C LEU A 133 -30.58 27.46 14.64
N GLN A 134 -31.85 27.63 15.05
CA GLN A 134 -32.36 28.95 15.48
C GLN A 134 -31.61 29.47 16.72
N LEU A 135 -31.36 28.65 17.71
CA LEU A 135 -30.63 29.01 18.93
C LEU A 135 -29.16 29.32 18.64
N LEU A 136 -28.51 28.59 17.70
CA LEU A 136 -27.13 28.83 17.27
C LEU A 136 -27.02 30.15 16.51
N ALA A 137 -27.98 30.45 15.61
CA ALA A 137 -28.01 31.69 14.85
C ALA A 137 -28.30 32.93 15.71
N ALA A 138 -29.14 32.79 16.71
CA ALA A 138 -29.51 33.90 17.60
C ALA A 138 -28.39 34.22 18.61
N LYS A 139 -28.22 35.52 18.94
CA LYS A 139 -27.23 36.00 19.91
C LYS A 139 -27.88 36.92 20.94
N GLY A 140 -27.28 36.99 22.16
CA GLY A 140 -27.70 37.89 23.21
C GLY A 140 -29.19 37.74 23.56
N GLU A 141 -29.91 38.89 23.70
CA GLU A 141 -31.34 38.90 24.07
C GLU A 141 -32.25 38.13 23.11
N ALA A 142 -31.91 38.02 21.81
CA ALA A 142 -32.71 37.26 20.88
C ALA A 142 -32.70 35.78 21.20
N ARG A 143 -31.55 35.24 21.60
CA ARG A 143 -31.39 33.85 22.04
C ARG A 143 -32.17 33.61 23.36
N GLU A 144 -32.09 34.54 24.30
CA GLU A 144 -32.81 34.42 25.58
C GLU A 144 -34.33 34.41 25.40
N ARG A 145 -34.86 35.24 24.44
CA ARG A 145 -36.28 35.20 24.08
C ARG A 145 -36.70 33.87 23.46
N LEU A 146 -35.88 33.31 22.57
CA LEU A 146 -36.15 32.01 21.98
C LEU A 146 -36.14 30.89 23.04
N LEU A 147 -35.17 30.88 23.95
CA LEU A 147 -35.13 29.93 25.06
C LEU A 147 -36.35 29.99 25.95
N ALA A 148 -36.80 31.22 26.29
CA ALA A 148 -38.01 31.42 27.07
C ALA A 148 -39.27 30.94 26.33
N MET A 149 -39.37 31.21 25.03
CA MET A 149 -40.52 30.84 24.18
C MET A 149 -40.63 29.30 24.00
N HIS A 150 -39.51 28.62 23.88
CA HIS A 150 -39.44 27.17 23.58
C HIS A 150 -39.03 26.31 24.79
N ARG A 151 -39.24 26.82 26.02
CA ARG A 151 -38.79 26.14 27.25
C ARG A 151 -39.26 24.68 27.34
N ASP A 152 -40.52 24.45 26.96
CA ASP A 152 -41.15 23.11 27.04
C ASP A 152 -40.75 22.19 25.85
N ALA A 153 -40.11 22.74 24.80
CA ALA A 153 -39.59 22.03 23.65
C ALA A 153 -38.07 21.68 23.74
N LEU A 154 -37.45 22.06 24.84
CA LEU A 154 -36.04 21.72 25.07
C LEU A 154 -35.93 20.24 25.46
N THR A 155 -35.30 19.46 24.58
CA THR A 155 -35.08 18.03 24.72
C THR A 155 -33.57 17.69 24.71
N LYS A 156 -33.22 16.46 25.07
CA LYS A 156 -31.86 15.94 24.83
C LYS A 156 -31.46 16.00 23.34
N GLY A 157 -32.41 15.82 22.43
CA GLY A 157 -32.21 15.93 20.98
C GLY A 157 -31.75 17.35 20.59
N VAL A 158 -32.35 18.41 21.15
CA VAL A 158 -31.92 19.81 20.96
C VAL A 158 -30.48 20.02 21.46
N VAL A 159 -30.12 19.48 22.64
CA VAL A 159 -28.76 19.57 23.17
C VAL A 159 -27.78 18.90 22.20
N ARG A 160 -28.08 17.70 21.74
CA ARG A 160 -27.22 16.95 20.78
C ARG A 160 -27.14 17.66 19.44
N ALA A 161 -28.23 18.24 18.94
CA ALA A 161 -28.22 19.00 17.68
C ALA A 161 -27.37 20.27 17.75
N VAL A 162 -27.30 20.93 18.95
CA VAL A 162 -26.37 22.05 19.20
C VAL A 162 -24.91 21.57 19.18
N TYR A 163 -24.65 20.34 19.63
CA TYR A 163 -23.32 19.74 19.59
C TYR A 163 -22.88 19.34 18.20
N ALA A 164 -23.76 18.91 17.31
CA ALA A 164 -23.46 18.30 16.04
C ALA A 164 -22.46 19.11 15.17
N PRO A 165 -22.61 20.44 15.00
CA PRO A 165 -21.71 21.24 14.16
C PRO A 165 -20.36 21.54 14.81
N ILE A 166 -20.18 21.34 16.13
CA ILE A 166 -19.00 21.83 16.85
C ILE A 166 -17.71 21.22 16.27
N THR A 167 -17.70 19.94 16.00
CA THR A 167 -16.49 19.29 15.46
C THR A 167 -16.16 19.75 14.03
N THR A 168 -17.19 19.91 13.20
CA THR A 168 -17.03 20.49 11.87
C THR A 168 -16.44 21.90 11.95
N TRP A 169 -16.96 22.72 12.84
CA TRP A 169 -16.43 24.07 13.06
C TRP A 169 -15.00 24.08 13.57
N LEU A 170 -14.62 23.14 14.45
CA LEU A 170 -13.23 22.99 14.87
C LEU A 170 -12.32 22.57 13.71
N THR A 171 -12.77 21.70 12.81
CA THR A 171 -12.05 21.29 11.59
C THR A 171 -11.90 22.43 10.60
N LEU A 172 -12.89 23.34 10.55
CA LEU A 172 -12.88 24.52 9.69
C LEU A 172 -12.25 25.76 10.36
N GLY A 173 -11.68 25.64 11.57
CA GLY A 173 -11.05 26.76 12.28
C GLY A 173 -12.01 27.78 12.90
N LYS A 174 -13.32 27.47 12.96
CA LYS A 174 -14.36 28.34 13.54
C LYS A 174 -14.45 28.16 15.06
N PHE A 175 -13.36 28.51 15.75
CA PHE A 175 -13.25 28.27 17.22
C PHE A 175 -14.22 29.09 18.07
N ALA A 176 -14.53 30.31 17.62
CA ALA A 176 -15.48 31.18 18.36
C ALA A 176 -16.90 30.62 18.30
N GLU A 177 -17.34 30.15 17.13
CA GLU A 177 -18.64 29.49 16.95
C GLU A 177 -18.73 28.20 17.75
N ALA A 178 -17.65 27.40 17.72
CA ALA A 178 -17.57 26.17 18.51
C ALA A 178 -17.63 26.43 20.02
N ALA A 179 -16.98 27.48 20.52
CA ALA A 179 -17.01 27.88 21.93
C ALA A 179 -18.40 28.34 22.37
N ASP A 180 -19.06 29.19 21.57
CA ASP A 180 -20.40 29.65 21.80
C ASP A 180 -21.43 28.52 21.83
N ALA A 181 -21.36 27.60 20.88
CA ALA A 181 -22.20 26.40 20.83
C ALA A 181 -21.98 25.49 22.05
N THR A 182 -20.72 25.31 22.47
CA THR A 182 -20.37 24.50 23.64
C THR A 182 -20.99 25.11 24.92
N ALA A 183 -20.87 26.42 25.08
CA ALA A 183 -21.47 27.13 26.22
C ALA A 183 -23.01 27.04 26.20
N LEU A 184 -23.63 27.17 25.02
CA LEU A 184 -25.07 27.01 24.86
C LEU A 184 -25.53 25.60 25.22
N ALA A 185 -24.87 24.56 24.64
CA ALA A 185 -25.21 23.16 24.90
C ALA A 185 -25.09 22.80 26.39
N GLN A 186 -24.06 23.31 27.08
CA GLN A 186 -23.93 23.12 28.53
C GLN A 186 -25.09 23.73 29.29
N ARG A 187 -25.46 24.98 28.97
CA ARG A 187 -26.61 25.65 29.61
C ARG A 187 -27.92 24.89 29.41
N LEU A 188 -28.13 24.38 28.16
CA LEU A 188 -29.32 23.58 27.83
C LEU A 188 -29.33 22.27 28.62
N ALA A 189 -28.21 21.56 28.65
CA ALA A 189 -28.06 20.28 29.34
C ALA A 189 -28.38 20.45 30.84
N VAL A 190 -27.82 21.47 31.50
CA VAL A 190 -28.10 21.79 32.91
C VAL A 190 -29.57 22.12 33.10
N ALA A 191 -30.19 22.92 32.22
CA ALA A 191 -31.59 23.35 32.32
C ALA A 191 -32.60 22.20 32.28
N ILE A 192 -32.27 21.11 31.53
CA ILE A 192 -33.14 19.92 31.39
C ILE A 192 -32.67 18.72 32.21
N GLY A 193 -31.56 18.86 32.96
CA GLY A 193 -30.98 17.77 33.75
C GLY A 193 -30.33 16.67 32.91
N ASP A 194 -29.82 16.97 31.68
CA ASP A 194 -29.14 16.04 30.84
C ASP A 194 -27.66 15.87 31.23
N ARG A 195 -27.41 14.91 32.10
CA ARG A 195 -26.06 14.59 32.58
C ARG A 195 -25.10 14.20 31.47
N GLY A 196 -25.60 13.54 30.39
CA GLY A 196 -24.80 13.19 29.23
C GLY A 196 -24.37 14.44 28.46
N GLY A 197 -25.29 15.40 28.25
CA GLY A 197 -24.98 16.68 27.63
C GLY A 197 -23.98 17.52 28.43
N GLU A 198 -24.09 17.50 29.79
CA GLU A 198 -23.12 18.17 30.67
C GLU A 198 -21.72 17.56 30.52
N ALA A 199 -21.63 16.23 30.51
CA ALA A 199 -20.37 15.50 30.30
C ALA A 199 -19.72 15.83 28.94
N LEU A 200 -20.50 15.82 27.86
CA LEU A 200 -20.02 16.20 26.52
C LEU A 200 -19.46 17.63 26.47
N ALA A 201 -20.11 18.58 27.18
CA ALA A 201 -19.61 19.94 27.26
C ALA A 201 -18.22 20.04 27.89
N LEU A 202 -17.98 19.28 28.96
CA LEU A 202 -16.66 19.20 29.60
C LEU A 202 -15.60 18.65 28.61
N GLY A 203 -15.91 17.60 27.86
CA GLY A 203 -15.01 17.05 26.85
C GLY A 203 -14.62 18.04 25.75
N VAL A 204 -15.59 18.84 25.26
CA VAL A 204 -15.34 19.84 24.20
C VAL A 204 -14.61 21.07 24.71
N LYS A 205 -14.79 21.47 25.98
CA LYS A 205 -14.09 22.62 26.55
C LYS A 205 -12.58 22.58 26.39
N GLN A 206 -11.96 21.40 26.33
CA GLN A 206 -10.54 21.26 26.08
C GLN A 206 -10.06 21.90 24.75
N TYR A 207 -10.96 22.08 23.77
CA TYR A 207 -10.61 22.68 22.47
C TYR A 207 -10.86 24.20 22.43
N THR A 208 -11.66 24.71 23.36
CA THR A 208 -12.15 26.09 23.32
C THR A 208 -11.73 26.93 24.51
N SER A 209 -11.10 26.33 25.53
CA SER A 209 -10.66 27.03 26.75
C SER A 209 -9.19 26.77 27.07
N GLN A 210 -8.58 27.65 27.88
CA GLN A 210 -7.27 27.44 28.48
C GLN A 210 -7.45 26.85 29.88
N GLY A 211 -6.71 25.76 30.19
CA GLY A 211 -6.79 25.10 31.50
C GLY A 211 -6.17 23.71 31.48
N ASP A 212 -6.36 22.95 32.56
CA ASP A 212 -5.93 21.54 32.62
C ASP A 212 -6.87 20.68 31.79
N LEU A 213 -6.45 20.39 30.57
CA LEU A 213 -7.22 19.63 29.57
C LEU A 213 -7.46 18.18 30.00
N ILE A 214 -6.50 17.60 30.72
CA ILE A 214 -6.59 16.23 31.23
C ILE A 214 -7.64 16.17 32.36
N ALA A 215 -7.65 17.15 33.25
CA ALA A 215 -8.63 17.20 34.33
C ALA A 215 -10.05 17.36 33.79
N MET A 216 -10.28 18.28 32.84
CA MET A 216 -11.60 18.51 32.23
C MET A 216 -12.12 17.25 31.50
N ALA A 217 -11.28 16.60 30.71
CA ALA A 217 -11.65 15.37 30.02
C ALA A 217 -11.93 14.21 30.99
N SER A 218 -11.18 14.13 32.10
CA SER A 218 -11.38 13.11 33.14
C SER A 218 -12.65 13.33 33.94
N GLU A 219 -13.03 14.57 34.24
CA GLU A 219 -14.29 14.90 34.90
C GLU A 219 -15.50 14.51 34.07
N GLY A 220 -15.48 14.86 32.75
CA GLY A 220 -16.53 14.44 31.82
C GLY A 220 -16.63 12.92 31.72
N LEU A 221 -15.49 12.23 31.61
CA LEU A 221 -15.43 10.76 31.54
C LEU A 221 -16.02 10.11 32.81
N ALA A 222 -15.70 10.62 34.00
CA ALA A 222 -16.25 10.10 35.25
C ALA A 222 -17.78 10.19 35.30
N ILE A 223 -18.38 11.24 34.73
CA ILE A 223 -19.82 11.33 34.55
C ILE A 223 -20.32 10.28 33.57
N ALA A 224 -19.68 10.15 32.39
CA ALA A 224 -20.11 9.22 31.35
C ALA A 224 -20.07 7.75 31.81
N GLU A 225 -19.12 7.39 32.64
CA GLU A 225 -18.99 6.01 33.18
C GLU A 225 -20.16 5.65 34.11
N THR A 226 -20.92 6.63 34.61
CA THR A 226 -22.15 6.40 35.42
C THR A 226 -23.41 6.30 34.55
N LEU A 227 -23.31 6.56 33.24
CA LEU A 227 -24.43 6.55 32.31
C LEU A 227 -24.43 5.28 31.47
N ASP A 228 -25.60 4.75 31.12
CA ASP A 228 -25.76 3.67 30.13
C ASP A 228 -25.94 4.29 28.72
N ASP A 229 -24.97 5.11 28.31
CA ASP A 229 -24.98 5.82 27.03
C ASP A 229 -23.65 5.62 26.30
N PRO A 230 -23.59 4.67 25.33
CA PRO A 230 -22.35 4.36 24.60
C PRO A 230 -21.83 5.54 23.77
N ASP A 231 -22.70 6.41 23.23
CA ASP A 231 -22.30 7.56 22.43
C ASP A 231 -21.53 8.58 23.28
N VAL A 232 -22.06 8.89 24.46
CA VAL A 232 -21.40 9.80 25.43
C VAL A 232 -20.09 9.20 25.93
N LEU A 233 -20.08 7.91 26.28
CA LEU A 233 -18.91 7.24 26.81
C LEU A 233 -17.80 7.14 25.76
N ALA A 234 -18.12 6.72 24.52
CA ALA A 234 -17.14 6.61 23.43
C ALA A 234 -16.51 7.98 23.12
N ARG A 235 -17.34 9.03 23.09
CA ARG A 235 -16.88 10.39 22.84
C ARG A 235 -15.91 10.87 23.92
N LEU A 236 -16.22 10.66 25.19
CA LEU A 236 -15.36 11.14 26.27
C LEU A 236 -14.09 10.31 26.44
N LEU A 237 -14.11 9.02 26.14
CA LEU A 237 -12.90 8.21 26.02
C LEU A 237 -11.99 8.75 24.91
N TYR A 238 -12.56 9.12 23.77
CA TYR A 238 -11.84 9.77 22.68
C TYR A 238 -11.26 11.12 23.10
N ASP A 239 -12.06 11.98 23.74
CA ASP A 239 -11.64 13.29 24.20
C ASP A 239 -10.54 13.18 25.28
N ARG A 240 -10.59 12.14 26.14
CA ARG A 240 -9.52 11.84 27.10
C ARG A 240 -8.22 11.45 26.40
N GLY A 241 -8.28 10.64 25.34
CA GLY A 241 -7.11 10.34 24.51
C GLY A 241 -6.53 11.60 23.88
N ARG A 242 -7.36 12.49 23.36
CA ARG A 242 -6.93 13.75 22.73
C ARG A 242 -6.35 14.78 23.71
N SER A 243 -6.70 14.71 24.99
CA SER A 243 -6.13 15.61 26.00
C SER A 243 -4.63 15.36 26.25
N ILE A 244 -4.12 14.18 25.86
CA ILE A 244 -2.70 13.82 25.96
C ILE A 244 -1.97 14.43 24.76
N ARG A 245 -1.23 15.53 24.97
CA ARG A 245 -0.49 16.29 23.95
C ARG A 245 1.01 16.14 24.15
N GLY A 246 1.72 15.73 23.08
CA GLY A 246 3.18 15.61 23.05
C GLY A 246 3.74 14.33 23.70
N PRO A 247 5.04 14.10 23.60
CA PRO A 247 5.74 13.04 24.31
C PRO A 247 5.74 13.39 25.80
N GLN A 248 4.94 12.68 26.57
CA GLN A 248 4.86 12.90 28.01
C GLN A 248 6.03 12.22 28.71
N ALA A 249 6.73 12.94 29.58
CA ALA A 249 7.80 12.40 30.43
C ALA A 249 7.34 11.24 31.34
N ASN A 250 6.04 11.05 31.47
CA ASN A 250 5.41 10.05 32.33
C ASN A 250 4.90 8.78 31.62
N GLY A 251 5.19 8.62 30.32
CA GLY A 251 4.79 7.41 29.59
C GLY A 251 3.32 7.28 29.22
N ASP A 252 2.48 8.30 29.44
CA ASP A 252 1.07 8.28 29.06
C ASP A 252 0.88 8.31 27.55
N SER A 253 0.27 7.28 27.00
CA SER A 253 -0.06 7.16 25.57
C SER A 253 -1.55 7.39 25.32
N PRO A 254 -1.94 8.11 24.24
CA PRO A 254 -3.35 8.23 23.85
C PRO A 254 -3.94 6.94 23.26
N ILE A 255 -3.11 6.02 22.78
CA ILE A 255 -3.54 4.81 22.05
C ILE A 255 -4.47 3.89 22.86
N PRO A 256 -4.21 3.57 24.15
CA PRO A 256 -5.13 2.76 24.95
C PRO A 256 -6.52 3.38 25.06
N TRP A 257 -6.60 4.71 25.16
CA TRP A 257 -7.85 5.44 25.25
C TRP A 257 -8.63 5.37 23.93
N TYR A 258 -7.95 5.54 22.79
CA TYR A 258 -8.59 5.40 21.49
C TYR A 258 -9.06 3.97 21.21
N ARG A 259 -8.31 2.94 21.62
CA ARG A 259 -8.76 1.55 21.49
C ARG A 259 -10.03 1.28 22.32
N LYS A 260 -10.08 1.77 23.55
CA LYS A 260 -11.27 1.64 24.39
C LYS A 260 -12.45 2.43 23.81
N ALA A 261 -12.19 3.64 23.29
CA ALA A 261 -13.21 4.44 22.60
C ALA A 261 -13.76 3.72 21.37
N LEU A 262 -12.91 3.09 20.56
CA LEU A 262 -13.31 2.32 19.37
C LEU A 262 -14.19 1.11 19.75
N GLU A 263 -13.81 0.37 20.79
CA GLU A 263 -14.61 -0.75 21.28
C GLU A 263 -16.03 -0.31 21.70
N VAL A 264 -16.12 0.79 22.42
CA VAL A 264 -17.42 1.35 22.86
C VAL A 264 -18.20 1.92 21.68
N SER A 265 -17.53 2.62 20.73
CA SER A 265 -18.19 3.24 19.57
C SER A 265 -18.87 2.25 18.63
N ARG A 266 -18.44 0.99 18.62
CA ARG A 266 -19.13 -0.08 17.86
C ARG A 266 -20.54 -0.38 18.38
N ARG A 267 -20.85 0.02 19.63
CA ARG A 267 -22.17 -0.08 20.24
C ARG A 267 -22.91 1.27 20.26
N ALA A 268 -22.22 2.34 19.87
CA ALA A 268 -22.77 3.68 19.79
C ALA A 268 -23.74 3.83 18.62
N GLU A 269 -24.62 4.80 18.72
CA GLU A 269 -25.60 5.11 17.68
C GLU A 269 -25.04 6.01 16.59
N ASP A 270 -24.10 6.87 16.96
CA ASP A 270 -23.45 7.80 16.04
C ASP A 270 -22.18 7.18 15.40
N PRO A 271 -22.21 6.77 14.13
CA PRO A 271 -21.06 6.19 13.46
C PRO A 271 -19.91 7.21 13.28
N THR A 272 -20.20 8.52 13.35
CA THR A 272 -19.16 9.56 13.20
C THR A 272 -18.16 9.55 14.36
N ILE A 273 -18.54 9.00 15.52
CA ILE A 273 -17.62 8.81 16.64
C ILE A 273 -16.56 7.78 16.28
N ALA A 274 -16.97 6.66 15.69
CA ALA A 274 -16.05 5.61 15.25
C ALA A 274 -15.06 6.13 14.19
N THR A 275 -15.52 6.88 13.17
CA THR A 275 -14.64 7.47 12.15
C THR A 275 -13.59 8.39 12.74
N ARG A 276 -13.95 9.22 13.72
CA ARG A 276 -13.00 10.12 14.41
C ARG A 276 -11.98 9.38 15.25
N VAL A 277 -12.42 8.34 15.96
CA VAL A 277 -11.53 7.49 16.76
C VAL A 277 -10.54 6.78 15.84
N LEU A 278 -11.02 6.18 14.73
CA LEU A 278 -10.21 5.50 13.74
C LEU A 278 -9.17 6.44 13.11
N TYR A 279 -9.59 7.66 12.73
CA TYR A 279 -8.66 8.68 12.25
C TYR A 279 -7.55 8.99 13.26
N SER A 280 -7.92 9.28 14.51
CA SER A 280 -6.92 9.69 15.50
C SER A 280 -6.01 8.54 15.91
N LEU A 281 -6.54 7.32 15.95
CA LEU A 281 -5.76 6.10 16.23
C LEU A 281 -4.78 5.83 15.09
N SER A 282 -5.24 5.83 13.83
CA SER A 282 -4.40 5.59 12.66
C SER A 282 -3.30 6.64 12.52
N LEU A 283 -3.63 7.93 12.73
CA LEU A 283 -2.63 8.99 12.70
C LEU A 283 -1.54 8.81 13.76
N ARG A 284 -1.90 8.39 14.98
CA ARG A 284 -0.93 8.17 16.06
C ARG A 284 -0.06 6.94 15.82
N LEU A 285 -0.65 5.88 15.31
CA LEU A 285 0.08 4.67 14.92
C LEU A 285 1.10 4.99 13.82
N ALA A 286 0.70 5.70 12.76
CA ALA A 286 1.59 6.06 11.66
C ALA A 286 2.68 7.05 12.11
N SER A 287 2.28 8.19 12.74
CA SER A 287 3.23 9.29 12.97
C SER A 287 4.17 9.08 14.15
N ASN A 288 3.75 8.36 15.20
CA ASN A 288 4.53 8.25 16.44
C ASN A 288 5.21 6.89 16.57
N ASN A 289 4.60 5.83 16.06
CA ASN A 289 5.07 4.47 16.28
C ASN A 289 5.65 3.83 15.01
N GLY A 290 5.41 4.42 13.83
CA GLY A 290 5.73 3.77 12.55
C GLY A 290 4.93 2.49 12.28
N ASP A 291 3.83 2.27 13.03
CA ASP A 291 2.95 1.11 12.88
C ASP A 291 1.98 1.34 11.70
N TYR A 292 2.54 1.33 10.51
CA TYR A 292 1.82 1.63 9.27
C TYR A 292 0.77 0.57 8.96
N LEU A 293 1.03 -0.69 9.32
CA LEU A 293 0.12 -1.81 9.09
C LEU A 293 -1.20 -1.63 9.86
N ASN A 294 -1.14 -1.41 11.17
CA ASN A 294 -2.35 -1.18 11.97
C ASN A 294 -2.98 0.18 11.65
N ALA A 295 -2.17 1.21 11.34
CA ALA A 295 -2.67 2.51 10.89
C ALA A 295 -3.52 2.35 9.63
N ARG A 296 -3.03 1.65 8.62
CA ARG A 296 -3.71 1.39 7.36
C ARG A 296 -5.03 0.67 7.56
N ARG A 297 -5.06 -0.39 8.34
CA ARG A 297 -6.28 -1.13 8.67
C ARG A 297 -7.37 -0.22 9.26
N HIS A 298 -7.00 0.67 10.19
CA HIS A 298 -7.96 1.61 10.77
C HIS A 298 -8.39 2.69 9.79
N VAL A 299 -7.53 3.09 8.85
CA VAL A 299 -7.91 3.99 7.74
C VAL A 299 -8.96 3.33 6.86
N ASP A 300 -8.80 2.07 6.50
CA ASP A 300 -9.73 1.36 5.60
C ASP A 300 -11.10 1.18 6.25
N GLU A 301 -11.15 0.76 7.52
CA GLU A 301 -12.38 0.70 8.32
C GLU A 301 -13.06 2.09 8.39
N GLY A 302 -12.27 3.13 8.63
CA GLY A 302 -12.77 4.50 8.76
C GLY A 302 -13.27 5.10 7.44
N LEU A 303 -12.58 4.83 6.32
CA LEU A 303 -13.02 5.26 4.98
C LEU A 303 -14.33 4.58 4.56
N ALA A 304 -14.48 3.29 4.86
CA ALA A 304 -15.73 2.58 4.59
C ALA A 304 -16.90 3.25 5.33
N LEU A 305 -16.74 3.54 6.62
CA LEU A 305 -17.76 4.22 7.43
C LEU A 305 -18.01 5.66 6.94
N ALA A 306 -16.96 6.43 6.61
CA ALA A 306 -17.09 7.80 6.12
C ALA A 306 -17.89 7.87 4.82
N ARG A 307 -17.62 6.98 3.88
CA ARG A 307 -18.35 6.86 2.60
C ARG A 307 -19.80 6.44 2.81
N GLU A 308 -20.06 5.52 3.72
CA GLU A 308 -21.41 5.07 4.06
C GLU A 308 -22.29 6.21 4.55
N VAL A 309 -21.74 7.12 5.35
CA VAL A 309 -22.46 8.28 5.89
C VAL A 309 -22.32 9.56 5.03
N GLY A 310 -21.50 9.52 3.97
CA GLY A 310 -21.23 10.67 3.09
C GLY A 310 -20.45 11.79 3.79
N ASP A 311 -19.52 11.46 4.68
CA ASP A 311 -18.67 12.40 5.43
C ASP A 311 -17.36 12.68 4.69
N GLU A 312 -17.39 13.57 3.69
CA GLU A 312 -16.22 13.97 2.89
C GLU A 312 -15.08 14.57 3.74
N LEU A 313 -15.38 15.20 4.89
CA LEU A 313 -14.34 15.75 5.77
C LEU A 313 -13.59 14.65 6.54
N SER A 314 -14.25 13.55 6.86
CA SER A 314 -13.57 12.37 7.37
C SER A 314 -12.76 11.68 6.27
N GLU A 315 -13.23 11.62 5.02
CA GLU A 315 -12.43 11.11 3.89
C GLU A 315 -11.15 11.94 3.69
N LEU A 316 -11.24 13.29 3.74
CA LEU A 316 -10.08 14.17 3.77
C LEU A 316 -9.09 13.79 4.87
N SER A 317 -9.59 13.58 6.09
CA SER A 317 -8.76 13.23 7.24
C SER A 317 -8.01 11.92 7.03
N PHE A 318 -8.66 10.89 6.49
CA PHE A 318 -8.03 9.61 6.17
C PHE A 318 -7.03 9.70 5.01
N ALA A 319 -7.32 10.50 3.98
CA ALA A 319 -6.38 10.75 2.89
C ALA A 319 -5.07 11.38 3.41
N MET A 320 -5.16 12.28 4.40
CA MET A 320 -3.97 12.83 5.08
C MET A 320 -3.18 11.76 5.85
N VAL A 321 -3.85 10.78 6.45
CA VAL A 321 -3.14 9.67 7.13
C VAL A 321 -2.48 8.76 6.10
N LEU A 322 -3.15 8.47 4.97
CA LEU A 322 -2.54 7.71 3.87
C LEU A 322 -1.29 8.39 3.33
N THR A 323 -1.34 9.70 3.13
CA THR A 323 -0.13 10.49 2.77
C THR A 323 0.99 10.22 3.79
N THR A 324 0.70 10.27 5.09
CA THR A 324 1.70 10.03 6.14
C THR A 324 2.23 8.59 6.14
N ILE A 325 1.38 7.61 5.89
CA ILE A 325 1.79 6.20 5.79
C ILE A 325 2.74 6.02 4.62
N TYR A 326 2.39 6.50 3.43
CA TYR A 326 3.21 6.34 2.23
C TYR A 326 4.51 7.16 2.27
N GLU A 327 4.50 8.38 2.84
CA GLU A 327 5.73 9.12 3.14
C GLU A 327 6.67 8.32 4.06
N GLY A 328 6.11 7.69 5.10
CA GLY A 328 6.90 6.88 6.03
C GLY A 328 7.43 5.57 5.45
N GLN A 329 6.86 5.13 4.33
CA GLN A 329 7.28 3.95 3.57
C GLN A 329 8.14 4.30 2.35
N ASP A 330 8.47 5.57 2.15
CA ASP A 330 9.24 6.11 1.01
C ASP A 330 8.54 5.93 -0.36
N ASP A 331 7.21 5.72 -0.35
CA ASP A 331 6.38 5.65 -1.55
C ASP A 331 5.86 7.06 -1.89
N VAL A 332 6.75 7.86 -2.50
CA VAL A 332 6.51 9.29 -2.72
C VAL A 332 5.39 9.53 -3.73
N GLU A 333 5.26 8.68 -4.74
CA GLU A 333 4.22 8.76 -5.77
C GLU A 333 2.82 8.65 -5.14
N ARG A 334 2.59 7.60 -4.35
CA ARG A 334 1.29 7.40 -3.67
C ARG A 334 1.04 8.45 -2.61
N ALA A 335 2.06 8.85 -1.87
CA ALA A 335 1.94 9.98 -0.94
C ALA A 335 1.46 11.24 -1.65
N TYR A 336 2.00 11.54 -2.83
CA TYR A 336 1.58 12.67 -3.65
C TYR A 336 0.14 12.53 -4.14
N GLU A 337 -0.28 11.38 -4.66
CA GLU A 337 -1.65 11.11 -5.12
C GLU A 337 -2.68 11.34 -4.01
N HIS A 338 -2.45 10.75 -2.82
CA HIS A 338 -3.36 10.93 -1.70
C HIS A 338 -3.37 12.35 -1.17
N ASN A 339 -2.23 13.05 -1.20
CA ASN A 339 -2.17 14.46 -0.83
C ASN A 339 -2.94 15.35 -1.81
N GLN A 340 -2.90 15.07 -3.11
CA GLN A 340 -3.68 15.79 -4.11
C GLN A 340 -5.18 15.62 -3.89
N HIS A 341 -5.64 14.40 -3.68
CA HIS A 341 -7.05 14.15 -3.36
C HIS A 341 -7.49 14.89 -2.08
N ALA A 342 -6.65 14.85 -1.03
CA ALA A 342 -6.92 15.58 0.20
C ALA A 342 -6.99 17.10 -0.04
N LEU A 343 -6.14 17.63 -0.92
CA LEU A 343 -6.08 19.05 -1.24
C LEU A 343 -7.36 19.53 -1.94
N GLU A 344 -7.87 18.76 -2.93
CA GLU A 344 -9.12 19.06 -3.62
C GLU A 344 -10.31 19.18 -2.66
N VAL A 345 -10.42 18.25 -1.72
CA VAL A 345 -11.47 18.28 -0.69
C VAL A 345 -11.27 19.45 0.27
N ALA A 346 -10.02 19.71 0.69
CA ALA A 346 -9.71 20.81 1.61
C ALA A 346 -10.02 22.18 1.01
N GLU A 347 -9.75 22.38 -0.27
CA GLU A 347 -10.07 23.63 -1.00
C GLU A 347 -11.59 23.84 -1.11
N LYS A 348 -12.34 22.76 -1.42
CA LYS A 348 -13.81 22.80 -1.51
C LYS A 348 -14.47 23.29 -0.21
N PHE A 349 -13.92 22.88 0.94
CA PHE A 349 -14.50 23.19 2.24
C PHE A 349 -13.79 24.35 2.98
N GLY A 350 -12.69 24.88 2.48
CA GLY A 350 -11.86 25.85 3.18
C GLY A 350 -11.29 25.28 4.51
N ALA A 351 -10.86 24.01 4.48
CA ALA A 351 -10.47 23.30 5.68
C ALA A 351 -9.17 23.84 6.30
N LEU A 352 -9.07 23.78 7.62
CA LEU A 352 -7.89 24.20 8.42
C LEU A 352 -6.61 23.43 8.01
N ALA A 353 -6.76 22.26 7.43
CA ALA A 353 -5.66 21.42 6.94
C ALA A 353 -4.97 21.96 5.66
N LEU A 354 -5.60 22.90 4.94
CA LEU A 354 -5.12 23.39 3.64
C LEU A 354 -3.65 23.84 3.66
N PRO A 355 -3.15 24.65 4.63
CA PRO A 355 -1.75 25.05 4.65
C PRO A 355 -0.78 23.86 4.78
N SER A 356 -1.15 22.86 5.57
CA SER A 356 -0.33 21.65 5.76
C SER A 356 -0.28 20.79 4.49
N LEU A 357 -1.40 20.68 3.78
CA LEU A 357 -1.48 19.93 2.52
C LEU A 357 -0.71 20.60 1.39
N LEU A 358 -0.78 21.94 1.28
CA LEU A 358 0.02 22.71 0.32
C LEU A 358 1.52 22.55 0.59
N MET A 359 1.93 22.59 1.85
CA MET A 359 3.31 22.35 2.25
C MET A 359 3.76 20.95 1.83
N ARG A 360 2.99 19.91 2.16
CA ARG A 360 3.31 18.53 1.78
C ARG A 360 3.41 18.36 0.27
N ARG A 361 2.48 18.95 -0.50
CA ARG A 361 2.56 18.94 -1.97
C ARG A 361 3.90 19.47 -2.48
N GLY A 362 4.35 20.59 -1.95
CA GLY A 362 5.63 21.17 -2.36
C GLY A 362 6.82 20.28 -2.02
N CYS A 363 6.87 19.69 -0.81
CA CYS A 363 7.93 18.76 -0.41
C CYS A 363 7.92 17.49 -1.28
N LEU A 364 6.75 16.87 -1.47
CA LEU A 364 6.60 15.68 -2.30
C LEU A 364 7.00 15.90 -3.77
N LEU A 365 6.72 17.09 -4.32
CA LEU A 365 7.19 17.45 -5.66
C LEU A 365 8.73 17.52 -5.74
N ILE A 366 9.40 18.02 -4.69
CA ILE A 366 10.86 18.02 -4.60
C ILE A 366 11.40 16.59 -4.56
N ASP A 367 10.78 15.72 -3.78
CA ASP A 367 11.20 14.32 -3.65
C ASP A 367 10.94 13.50 -4.94
N LEU A 368 9.90 13.85 -5.71
CA LEU A 368 9.65 13.33 -7.07
C LEU A 368 10.62 13.89 -8.14
N GLY A 369 11.62 14.71 -7.76
CA GLY A 369 12.54 15.34 -8.71
C GLY A 369 11.96 16.55 -9.46
N ARG A 370 10.70 16.96 -9.20
CA ARG A 370 10.03 18.12 -9.80
C ARG A 370 10.39 19.40 -9.05
N HIS A 371 11.68 19.70 -8.99
CA HIS A 371 12.25 20.71 -8.07
C HIS A 371 11.70 22.12 -8.27
N GLU A 372 11.55 22.59 -9.52
CA GLU A 372 11.04 23.95 -9.81
C GLU A 372 9.57 24.11 -9.38
N GLU A 373 8.74 23.10 -9.64
CA GLU A 373 7.34 23.11 -9.23
C GLU A 373 7.19 23.05 -7.70
N GLY A 374 8.00 22.21 -7.05
CA GLY A 374 8.02 22.09 -5.61
C GLY A 374 8.47 23.38 -4.92
N GLN A 375 9.53 23.99 -5.41
CA GLN A 375 10.02 25.29 -4.92
C GLN A 375 8.94 26.37 -5.05
N SER A 376 8.35 26.50 -6.24
CA SER A 376 7.30 27.49 -6.49
C SER A 376 6.09 27.31 -5.57
N ALA A 377 5.67 26.06 -5.33
CA ALA A 377 4.56 25.75 -4.43
C ALA A 377 4.84 26.12 -2.97
N LEU A 378 6.08 25.91 -2.49
CA LEU A 378 6.48 26.25 -1.13
C LEU A 378 6.64 27.76 -0.94
N GLU A 379 7.21 28.46 -1.90
CA GLU A 379 7.36 29.93 -1.89
C GLU A 379 5.98 30.62 -1.94
N GLU A 380 5.04 30.08 -2.74
CA GLU A 380 3.66 30.54 -2.76
C GLU A 380 2.99 30.39 -1.39
N LEU A 381 3.15 29.23 -0.75
CA LEU A 381 2.60 28.99 0.58
C LEU A 381 3.14 29.99 1.61
N ILE A 382 4.46 30.23 1.61
CA ILE A 382 5.11 31.20 2.54
C ILE A 382 4.56 32.61 2.29
N THR A 383 4.43 33.00 1.02
CA THR A 383 3.88 34.30 0.63
C THR A 383 2.42 34.45 1.07
N ARG A 384 1.56 33.46 0.80
CA ARG A 384 0.14 33.46 1.20
C ARG A 384 -0.05 33.43 2.71
N HIS A 385 0.92 32.89 3.45
CA HIS A 385 0.93 33.00 4.91
C HIS A 385 1.31 34.43 5.36
N ALA A 386 2.34 35.02 4.74
CA ALA A 386 2.81 36.37 5.08
C ALA A 386 1.78 37.47 4.80
N ASP A 387 1.00 37.35 3.72
CA ASP A 387 -0.07 38.30 3.35
C ASP A 387 -1.40 38.03 4.06
N GLY A 388 -1.48 36.99 4.90
CA GLY A 388 -2.67 36.62 5.66
C GLY A 388 -3.79 35.94 4.88
N THR A 389 -3.57 35.60 3.60
CA THR A 389 -4.54 34.85 2.76
C THR A 389 -4.78 33.45 3.30
N ILE A 390 -3.75 32.85 3.90
CA ILE A 390 -3.83 31.57 4.62
C ILE A 390 -3.46 31.81 6.07
N THR A 391 -4.41 31.54 6.98
CA THR A 391 -4.19 31.67 8.41
C THR A 391 -4.39 30.33 9.11
N THR A 392 -3.57 30.03 10.12
CA THR A 392 -3.78 28.92 11.03
C THR A 392 -4.16 29.47 12.40
N PRO A 393 -5.47 29.62 12.69
CA PRO A 393 -5.92 30.17 13.96
C PRO A 393 -5.38 29.34 15.14
N GLY A 394 -4.74 29.99 16.10
CA GLY A 394 -4.24 29.35 17.32
C GLY A 394 -2.90 28.65 17.22
N SER A 395 -2.23 28.61 16.06
CA SER A 395 -0.87 28.14 15.93
C SER A 395 0.10 29.31 15.80
N SER A 396 0.76 29.66 16.89
CA SER A 396 1.97 30.50 16.85
C SER A 396 3.10 29.69 17.49
N PRO A 397 4.16 29.37 16.81
CA PRO A 397 4.56 29.74 15.45
C PRO A 397 3.89 28.89 14.32
N PRO A 398 3.94 29.33 13.05
CA PRO A 398 3.33 28.63 11.90
C PRO A 398 4.14 27.41 11.46
N ARG A 399 3.85 26.26 12.03
CA ARG A 399 4.59 25.00 11.81
C ARG A 399 4.70 24.58 10.34
N HIS A 400 3.67 24.82 9.54
CA HIS A 400 3.66 24.50 8.10
C HIS A 400 4.68 25.34 7.32
N VAL A 401 4.91 26.61 7.70
CA VAL A 401 5.98 27.43 7.14
C VAL A 401 7.36 26.89 7.54
N GLY A 402 7.53 26.50 8.81
CA GLY A 402 8.75 25.85 9.25
C GLY A 402 9.05 24.58 8.44
N SER A 403 8.07 23.72 8.20
CA SER A 403 8.26 22.52 7.36
C SER A 403 8.56 22.86 5.90
N ALA A 404 7.95 23.92 5.34
CA ALA A 404 8.27 24.40 4.00
C ALA A 404 9.74 24.88 3.89
N LEU A 405 10.20 25.65 4.86
CA LEU A 405 11.60 26.08 4.93
C LEU A 405 12.59 24.90 5.03
N ARG A 406 12.22 23.85 5.76
CA ARG A 406 13.02 22.62 5.84
C ARG A 406 13.16 21.97 4.46
N CYS A 407 12.08 21.81 3.70
CA CYS A 407 12.14 21.23 2.36
C CYS A 407 12.95 22.08 1.38
N LEU A 408 12.83 23.42 1.46
CA LEU A 408 13.68 24.34 0.69
C LEU A 408 15.16 24.23 1.11
N GLY A 409 15.42 24.10 2.40
CA GLY A 409 16.78 23.88 2.92
C GLY A 409 17.42 22.60 2.39
N MET A 410 16.65 21.51 2.32
CA MET A 410 17.14 20.25 1.74
C MET A 410 17.43 20.41 0.23
N MET A 411 16.59 21.14 -0.48
CA MET A 411 16.82 21.44 -1.90
C MET A 411 18.09 22.26 -2.10
N GLU A 412 18.33 23.29 -1.28
CA GLU A 412 19.56 24.09 -1.34
C GLU A 412 20.80 23.25 -0.99
N ALA A 413 20.69 22.31 -0.05
CA ALA A 413 21.77 21.37 0.25
C ALA A 413 22.12 20.48 -0.96
N ARG A 414 21.11 19.98 -1.70
CA ARG A 414 21.32 19.24 -2.97
C ARG A 414 22.02 20.09 -4.04
N ARG A 415 21.78 21.40 -4.06
CA ARG A 415 22.46 22.37 -4.94
C ARG A 415 23.88 22.72 -4.47
N GLY A 416 24.29 22.30 -3.28
CA GLY A 416 25.57 22.62 -2.67
C GLY A 416 25.61 23.94 -1.87
N ASN A 417 24.50 24.60 -1.68
CA ASN A 417 24.34 25.88 -0.97
C ASN A 417 24.18 25.65 0.56
N PHE A 418 25.15 25.01 1.21
CA PHE A 418 25.05 24.55 2.60
C PHE A 418 24.83 25.65 3.65
N ALA A 419 25.35 26.85 3.43
CA ALA A 419 25.11 27.96 4.35
C ALA A 419 23.64 28.39 4.36
N GLU A 420 23.02 28.46 3.19
CA GLU A 420 21.60 28.75 3.02
C GLU A 420 20.75 27.62 3.57
N ALA A 421 21.09 26.36 3.23
CA ALA A 421 20.44 25.19 3.75
C ALA A 421 20.41 25.14 5.28
N ALA A 422 21.54 25.45 5.93
CA ALA A 422 21.64 25.49 7.39
C ALA A 422 20.76 26.60 7.99
N CYS A 423 20.76 27.79 7.39
CA CYS A 423 19.91 28.92 7.81
C CYS A 423 18.43 28.57 7.75
N LEU A 424 17.97 28.02 6.61
CA LEU A 424 16.57 27.59 6.40
C LEU A 424 16.15 26.49 7.39
N ASN A 425 17.04 25.53 7.71
CA ASN A 425 16.76 24.48 8.68
C ASN A 425 16.72 25.00 10.12
N ASP A 426 17.50 26.01 10.49
CA ASP A 426 17.43 26.64 11.81
C ASP A 426 16.12 27.41 11.98
N GLU A 427 15.73 28.20 11.00
CA GLU A 427 14.47 28.92 11.01
C GLU A 427 13.28 27.95 11.06
N SER A 428 13.35 26.87 10.29
CA SER A 428 12.41 25.77 10.34
C SER A 428 12.25 25.21 11.75
N ALA A 429 13.34 24.91 12.43
CA ALA A 429 13.32 24.34 13.79
C ALA A 429 12.64 25.30 14.77
N ILE A 430 12.98 26.59 14.73
CA ILE A 430 12.39 27.63 15.58
C ILE A 430 10.88 27.73 15.33
N LEU A 431 10.44 27.82 14.06
CA LEU A 431 9.03 27.89 13.68
C LEU A 431 8.26 26.59 13.99
N GLY A 432 8.95 25.46 14.00
CA GLY A 432 8.41 24.18 14.44
C GLY A 432 8.21 24.06 15.95
N GLY A 433 8.71 25.00 16.73
CA GLY A 433 8.72 24.96 18.20
C GLY A 433 9.77 23.99 18.76
N SER A 434 10.77 23.63 17.95
CA SER A 434 11.91 22.79 18.31
C SER A 434 13.13 23.65 18.68
N LYS A 435 14.18 23.02 19.22
CA LYS A 435 15.44 23.70 19.45
C LYS A 435 16.12 23.97 18.10
N GLU A 436 16.83 25.10 18.02
CA GLU A 436 17.71 25.41 16.89
C GLU A 436 18.64 24.23 16.59
N GLY A 437 18.77 23.88 15.31
CA GLY A 437 19.63 22.79 14.85
C GLY A 437 19.00 21.38 14.94
N SER A 438 17.80 21.20 15.51
CA SER A 438 17.22 19.86 15.66
C SER A 438 16.89 19.16 14.33
N ASN A 439 16.69 19.89 13.23
CA ASN A 439 16.41 19.35 11.90
C ASN A 439 17.68 19.24 11.02
N ARG A 440 18.83 19.71 11.50
CA ARG A 440 20.06 19.73 10.70
C ARG A 440 20.64 18.35 10.42
N TYR A 441 20.24 17.32 11.15
CA TYR A 441 20.69 15.93 10.88
C TYR A 441 20.41 15.50 9.43
N GLU A 442 19.40 16.08 8.78
CA GLU A 442 19.08 15.83 7.37
C GLU A 442 20.16 16.35 6.41
N LEU A 443 21.03 17.27 6.86
CA LEU A 443 22.17 17.74 6.09
C LEU A 443 23.37 16.79 6.14
N ALA A 444 23.38 15.83 7.06
CA ALA A 444 24.52 14.94 7.28
C ALA A 444 24.96 14.17 6.01
N PRO A 445 24.05 13.59 5.17
CA PRO A 445 24.46 12.93 3.93
C PRO A 445 25.23 13.86 2.98
N HIS A 446 24.81 15.13 2.91
CA HIS A 446 25.42 16.11 2.03
C HIS A 446 26.82 16.52 2.51
N TYR A 447 27.03 16.60 3.84
CA TYR A 447 28.38 16.81 4.41
C TYR A 447 29.26 15.58 4.18
N LEU A 448 28.71 14.36 4.29
CA LEU A 448 29.45 13.12 3.99
C LEU A 448 29.90 13.08 2.53
N ALA A 449 29.02 13.41 1.58
CA ALA A 449 29.37 13.48 0.15
C ALA A 449 30.49 14.46 -0.18
N ARG A 450 30.72 15.46 0.68
CA ARG A 450 31.84 16.42 0.55
C ARG A 450 33.09 16.04 1.35
N GLY A 451 33.07 14.92 2.05
CA GLY A 451 34.18 14.52 2.95
C GLY A 451 34.23 15.30 4.29
N GLU A 452 33.20 16.08 4.62
CA GLU A 452 33.11 16.87 5.85
C GLU A 452 32.57 16.03 7.03
N SER A 453 33.17 14.86 7.27
CA SER A 453 32.63 13.82 8.18
C SER A 453 32.45 14.29 9.62
N ALA A 454 33.32 15.21 10.12
CA ALA A 454 33.17 15.75 11.47
C ALA A 454 31.90 16.59 11.63
N ARG A 455 31.54 17.37 10.61
CA ARG A 455 30.28 18.12 10.59
C ARG A 455 29.08 17.21 10.47
N ALA A 456 29.13 16.19 9.57
CA ALA A 456 28.08 15.21 9.42
C ALA A 456 27.78 14.51 10.76
N LEU A 457 28.82 14.15 11.51
CA LEU A 457 28.69 13.56 12.84
C LEU A 457 28.02 14.51 13.83
N GLU A 458 28.45 15.76 13.88
CA GLU A 458 27.90 16.78 14.78
C GLU A 458 26.38 16.93 14.54
N GLU A 459 25.96 17.07 13.27
CA GLU A 459 24.54 17.26 12.92
C GLU A 459 23.71 16.00 13.16
N SER A 460 24.26 14.81 12.91
CA SER A 460 23.62 13.54 13.24
C SER A 460 23.37 13.40 14.75
N LEU A 461 24.36 13.70 15.59
CA LEU A 461 24.25 13.63 17.05
C LEU A 461 23.25 14.65 17.61
N ARG A 462 23.13 15.85 17.01
CA ARG A 462 22.07 16.80 17.33
C ARG A 462 20.68 16.26 17.09
N GLY A 463 20.49 15.59 15.94
CA GLY A 463 19.23 14.92 15.61
C GLY A 463 18.88 13.82 16.61
N LEU A 464 19.86 13.00 17.00
CA LEU A 464 19.67 11.92 17.98
C LEU A 464 19.24 12.44 19.35
N ALA A 465 19.74 13.60 19.78
CA ALA A 465 19.37 14.23 21.05
C ALA A 465 17.88 14.68 21.11
N GLY A 466 17.24 14.87 19.96
CA GLY A 466 15.84 15.33 19.83
C GLY A 466 14.84 14.24 19.46
N SER A 467 15.28 13.05 19.04
CA SER A 467 14.42 11.98 18.52
C SER A 467 13.97 10.98 19.60
N SER A 468 12.75 10.46 19.48
CA SER A 468 12.28 9.35 20.32
C SER A 468 12.97 8.03 19.94
N ALA A 469 13.01 7.06 20.88
CA ALA A 469 13.80 5.83 20.72
C ALA A 469 13.46 4.94 19.51
N ARG A 470 12.32 5.17 18.83
CA ARG A 470 11.77 4.25 17.79
C ARG A 470 11.27 4.94 16.52
N GLN A 471 11.81 6.11 16.19
CA GLN A 471 11.37 6.83 14.98
C GLN A 471 12.28 6.54 13.79
N PRO A 472 11.77 6.48 12.55
CA PRO A 472 12.58 6.36 11.34
C PRO A 472 13.70 7.40 11.26
N ALA A 473 13.43 8.64 11.70
CA ALA A 473 14.41 9.71 11.77
C ALA A 473 15.62 9.36 12.66
N ARG A 474 15.42 8.59 13.74
CA ARG A 474 16.52 8.12 14.59
C ARG A 474 17.42 7.14 13.85
N ALA A 475 16.82 6.16 13.14
CA ALA A 475 17.59 5.21 12.33
C ALA A 475 18.40 5.93 11.24
N PHE A 476 17.78 6.90 10.55
CA PHE A 476 18.46 7.73 9.55
C PHE A 476 19.65 8.50 10.13
N ALA A 477 19.48 9.15 11.28
CA ALA A 477 20.57 9.87 11.94
C ALA A 477 21.70 8.92 12.40
N LEU A 478 21.35 7.72 12.89
CA LEU A 478 22.32 6.69 13.29
C LEU A 478 23.14 6.16 12.11
N VAL A 479 22.51 5.90 10.95
CA VAL A 479 23.23 5.48 9.74
C VAL A 479 24.25 6.54 9.32
N ASN A 480 23.85 7.82 9.32
CA ASN A 480 24.77 8.91 8.95
C ASN A 480 25.85 9.11 9.99
N ALA A 481 25.56 8.96 11.28
CA ALA A 481 26.56 8.95 12.33
C ALA A 481 27.54 7.79 12.14
N ALA A 482 27.07 6.58 11.82
CA ALA A 482 27.92 5.42 11.56
C ALA A 482 28.88 5.67 10.39
N ARG A 483 28.38 6.22 9.27
CA ARG A 483 29.20 6.63 8.11
C ARG A 483 30.24 7.68 8.50
N ALA A 484 29.84 8.67 9.30
CA ALA A 484 30.73 9.72 9.75
C ALA A 484 31.84 9.18 10.70
N TYR A 485 31.48 8.36 11.68
CA TYR A 485 32.46 7.67 12.56
C TYR A 485 33.43 6.80 11.76
N ARG A 486 32.92 6.00 10.79
CA ARG A 486 33.74 5.19 9.89
C ARG A 486 34.78 6.04 9.18
N ASN A 487 34.37 7.16 8.57
CA ASN A 487 35.27 8.05 7.84
C ASN A 487 36.28 8.74 8.74
N LEU A 488 35.95 8.92 10.03
CA LEU A 488 36.88 9.47 11.06
C LEU A 488 37.78 8.40 11.70
N GLY A 489 37.62 7.12 11.35
CA GLY A 489 38.40 5.99 11.84
C GLY A 489 37.93 5.41 13.18
N ASP A 490 36.80 5.85 13.71
CA ASP A 490 36.21 5.33 14.95
C ASP A 490 35.25 4.17 14.64
N LEU A 491 35.82 2.99 14.35
CA LEU A 491 35.08 1.83 13.89
C LEU A 491 34.16 1.23 14.96
N ASP A 492 34.43 1.44 16.24
CA ASP A 492 33.61 0.85 17.31
C ASP A 492 32.31 1.63 17.51
N HIS A 493 32.38 2.96 17.56
CA HIS A 493 31.18 3.79 17.59
C HIS A 493 30.40 3.68 16.27
N ALA A 494 31.08 3.56 15.12
CA ALA A 494 30.45 3.32 13.84
C ALA A 494 29.61 2.04 13.85
N MET A 495 30.18 0.93 14.32
CA MET A 495 29.46 -0.37 14.39
C MET A 495 28.30 -0.30 15.38
N SER A 496 28.49 0.30 16.56
CA SER A 496 27.41 0.46 17.53
C SER A 496 26.22 1.24 16.96
N ALA A 497 26.49 2.33 16.26
CA ALA A 497 25.45 3.14 15.62
C ALA A 497 24.73 2.38 14.48
N ALA A 498 25.49 1.62 13.66
CA ALA A 498 24.93 0.83 12.58
C ALA A 498 24.01 -0.29 13.12
N VAL A 499 24.44 -1.01 14.17
CA VAL A 499 23.65 -2.07 14.79
C VAL A 499 22.37 -1.51 15.42
N GLU A 500 22.45 -0.39 16.17
CA GLU A 500 21.26 0.26 16.73
C GLU A 500 20.29 0.70 15.62
N ALA A 501 20.80 1.20 14.49
CA ALA A 501 19.97 1.53 13.34
C ALA A 501 19.25 0.30 12.75
N ILE A 502 19.97 -0.83 12.64
CA ILE A 502 19.41 -2.11 12.17
C ILE A 502 18.29 -2.56 13.11
N GLU A 503 18.49 -2.57 14.43
CA GLU A 503 17.48 -2.99 15.40
C GLU A 503 16.19 -2.16 15.30
N ILE A 504 16.32 -0.83 15.21
CA ILE A 504 15.17 0.06 15.04
C ILE A 504 14.43 -0.25 13.72
N ARG A 505 15.17 -0.44 12.64
CA ARG A 505 14.60 -0.73 11.33
C ARG A 505 13.91 -2.09 11.27
N GLU A 506 14.50 -3.12 11.83
CA GLU A 506 13.90 -4.46 11.91
C GLU A 506 12.58 -4.46 12.71
N GLU A 507 12.49 -3.65 13.77
CA GLU A 507 11.23 -3.44 14.48
C GLU A 507 10.21 -2.73 13.57
N LEU A 508 10.62 -1.67 12.86
CA LEU A 508 9.74 -0.93 11.95
C LEU A 508 9.27 -1.79 10.76
N ASP A 509 10.13 -2.64 10.20
CA ASP A 509 9.80 -3.51 9.08
C ASP A 509 8.65 -4.50 9.41
N THR A 510 8.52 -4.88 10.69
CA THR A 510 7.38 -5.70 11.13
C THR A 510 6.04 -4.94 11.07
N MET A 511 6.09 -3.63 10.96
CA MET A 511 4.94 -2.71 10.99
C MET A 511 4.63 -2.11 9.62
N ILE A 512 5.35 -2.52 8.55
CA ILE A 512 5.12 -2.05 7.18
C ILE A 512 3.77 -2.58 6.69
N ALA A 513 2.91 -1.66 6.24
CA ALA A 513 1.66 -1.98 5.56
C ALA A 513 1.90 -2.15 4.06
N GLY A 514 1.10 -2.97 3.40
CA GLY A 514 1.12 -3.11 1.96
C GLY A 514 1.22 -4.56 1.50
N ASP A 515 0.97 -4.79 0.20
CA ASP A 515 1.18 -6.08 -0.43
C ASP A 515 2.69 -6.44 -0.45
N GLU A 516 3.02 -7.62 -0.94
CA GLU A 516 4.39 -8.14 -0.97
C GLU A 516 5.36 -7.19 -1.68
N GLN A 517 4.90 -6.49 -2.73
CA GLN A 517 5.72 -5.51 -3.44
C GLN A 517 5.95 -4.25 -2.63
N GLN A 518 4.89 -3.71 -1.99
CA GLN A 518 5.00 -2.52 -1.15
C GLN A 518 5.98 -2.74 0.00
N ARG A 519 5.96 -3.95 0.59
CA ARG A 519 6.93 -4.35 1.60
C ARG A 519 8.35 -4.42 1.04
N ALA A 520 8.50 -5.03 -0.13
CA ALA A 520 9.80 -5.13 -0.78
C ALA A 520 10.37 -3.75 -1.13
N SER A 521 9.54 -2.83 -1.63
CA SER A 521 9.95 -1.44 -1.91
C SER A 521 10.31 -0.68 -0.63
N ALA A 522 9.52 -0.81 0.44
CA ALA A 522 9.79 -0.16 1.71
C ALA A 522 11.06 -0.69 2.39
N THR A 523 11.45 -1.95 2.15
CA THR A 523 12.71 -2.50 2.66
C THR A 523 13.94 -1.94 1.95
N THR A 524 13.79 -1.31 0.78
CA THR A 524 14.91 -0.66 0.06
C THR A 524 15.62 0.40 0.91
N VAL A 525 14.87 1.18 1.68
CA VAL A 525 15.41 2.21 2.59
C VAL A 525 16.17 1.60 3.78
N THR A 526 15.95 0.31 4.07
CA THR A 526 16.60 -0.39 5.19
C THR A 526 17.99 -0.90 4.85
N THR A 527 18.30 -1.11 3.57
CA THR A 527 19.56 -1.72 3.12
C THR A 527 20.80 -0.90 3.50
N ASP A 528 20.67 0.40 3.60
CA ASP A 528 21.76 1.32 3.98
C ASP A 528 22.43 0.98 5.33
N SER A 529 21.64 0.58 6.33
CA SER A 529 22.19 0.23 7.66
C SER A 529 22.98 -1.08 7.62
N TYR A 530 22.50 -2.07 6.87
CA TYR A 530 23.21 -3.34 6.67
C TYR A 530 24.47 -3.15 5.83
N ALA A 531 24.39 -2.30 4.79
CA ALA A 531 25.54 -1.98 3.96
C ALA A 531 26.68 -1.37 4.79
N VAL A 532 26.38 -0.40 5.66
CA VAL A 532 27.39 0.20 6.55
C VAL A 532 27.97 -0.82 7.52
N ALA A 533 27.16 -1.71 8.11
CA ALA A 533 27.63 -2.75 9.00
C ALA A 533 28.52 -3.77 8.27
N ALA A 534 28.17 -4.15 7.03
CA ALA A 534 28.97 -5.02 6.18
C ALA A 534 30.33 -4.37 5.85
N GLU A 535 30.34 -3.12 5.40
CA GLU A 535 31.59 -2.38 5.16
C GLU A 535 32.50 -2.32 6.40
N LEU A 536 31.92 -2.03 7.57
CA LEU A 536 32.67 -2.00 8.83
C LEU A 536 33.24 -3.37 9.20
N SER A 537 32.50 -4.44 8.95
CA SER A 537 32.97 -5.81 9.14
C SER A 537 34.14 -6.15 8.19
N LEU A 538 34.06 -5.72 6.92
CA LEU A 538 35.17 -5.84 5.95
C LEU A 538 36.40 -5.08 6.41
N MET A 539 36.25 -3.87 6.91
CA MET A 539 37.36 -3.07 7.43
C MET A 539 38.01 -3.71 8.67
N LYS A 540 37.27 -4.47 9.45
CA LYS A 540 37.78 -5.28 10.56
C LYS A 540 38.36 -6.64 10.12
N GLY A 541 38.26 -6.99 8.84
CA GLY A 541 38.78 -8.24 8.28
C GLY A 541 37.86 -9.45 8.51
N ASP A 542 36.61 -9.22 8.89
CA ASP A 542 35.61 -10.27 9.15
C ASP A 542 34.67 -10.43 7.95
N ALA A 543 35.06 -11.26 7.01
CA ALA A 543 34.31 -11.56 5.81
C ALA A 543 33.00 -12.33 6.10
N ALA A 544 32.97 -13.16 7.15
CA ALA A 544 31.77 -13.93 7.49
C ALA A 544 30.68 -13.01 8.07
N ALA A 545 31.03 -12.17 9.04
CA ALA A 545 30.10 -11.18 9.58
C ALA A 545 29.64 -10.17 8.50
N ALA A 546 30.54 -9.76 7.60
CA ALA A 546 30.16 -8.89 6.50
C ALA A 546 29.11 -9.53 5.60
N LEU A 547 29.30 -10.79 5.19
CA LEU A 547 28.34 -11.53 4.39
C LEU A 547 27.01 -11.72 5.13
N ALA A 548 27.02 -11.98 6.44
CA ALA A 548 25.80 -12.11 7.23
C ALA A 548 24.97 -10.79 7.21
N TYR A 549 25.61 -9.63 7.31
CA TYR A 549 24.91 -8.35 7.18
C TYR A 549 24.37 -8.14 5.76
N VAL A 550 25.10 -8.50 4.71
CA VAL A 550 24.64 -8.41 3.33
C VAL A 550 23.42 -9.29 3.13
N GLU A 551 23.45 -10.54 3.56
CA GLU A 551 22.35 -11.50 3.46
C GLU A 551 21.12 -11.08 4.30
N ARG A 552 21.33 -10.49 5.50
CA ARG A 552 20.23 -9.91 6.30
C ARG A 552 19.48 -8.80 5.58
N GLY A 553 20.16 -8.06 4.72
CA GLY A 553 19.57 -6.98 3.92
C GLY A 553 18.87 -7.46 2.63
N ARG A 554 18.96 -8.76 2.28
CA ARG A 554 18.51 -9.26 0.97
C ARG A 554 17.37 -10.25 1.06
N ALA A 555 16.54 -10.27 0.01
CA ALA A 555 15.45 -11.23 -0.20
C ALA A 555 14.61 -11.51 1.05
N ARG A 556 14.42 -10.50 1.90
CA ARG A 556 13.76 -10.65 3.22
C ARG A 556 12.31 -11.07 3.07
N VAL A 557 11.57 -10.42 2.16
CA VAL A 557 10.15 -10.72 1.92
C VAL A 557 10.01 -12.11 1.32
N LEU A 558 10.85 -12.46 0.35
CA LEU A 558 10.83 -13.79 -0.27
C LEU A 558 11.17 -14.88 0.73
N THR A 559 12.25 -14.73 1.50
CA THR A 559 12.69 -15.71 2.51
C THR A 559 11.63 -15.90 3.59
N ASP A 560 11.06 -14.82 4.11
CA ASP A 560 9.98 -14.85 5.11
C ASP A 560 8.77 -15.68 4.62
N ILE A 561 8.35 -15.48 3.37
CA ILE A 561 7.24 -16.25 2.78
C ILE A 561 7.61 -17.71 2.52
N LEU A 562 8.83 -17.99 2.07
CA LEU A 562 9.29 -19.37 1.84
C LEU A 562 9.42 -20.18 3.14
N GLU A 563 9.86 -19.57 4.22
CA GLU A 563 10.06 -20.22 5.52
C GLU A 563 8.75 -20.40 6.31
N HIS A 564 7.93 -19.35 6.39
CA HIS A 564 6.75 -19.32 7.24
C HIS A 564 5.44 -19.65 6.49
N GLY A 565 5.50 -19.71 5.16
CA GLY A 565 4.33 -19.90 4.31
C GLY A 565 3.46 -18.65 4.21
N ARG A 566 2.48 -18.71 3.32
CA ARG A 566 1.39 -17.74 3.24
C ARG A 566 0.23 -18.17 4.09
N ALA A 567 -0.58 -17.23 4.54
CA ALA A 567 -1.93 -17.55 4.98
C ALA A 567 -2.66 -18.24 3.80
N THR A 568 -2.88 -19.56 3.94
CA THR A 568 -3.49 -20.32 2.85
C THR A 568 -4.98 -19.99 2.75
N PRO A 569 -5.56 -20.02 1.54
CA PRO A 569 -7.01 -19.85 1.36
C PRO A 569 -7.85 -20.84 2.21
N ALA A 570 -7.28 -21.98 2.60
CA ALA A 570 -7.93 -22.97 3.46
C ALA A 570 -8.14 -22.49 4.90
N GLU A 571 -7.35 -21.52 5.37
CA GLU A 571 -7.44 -20.97 6.72
C GLU A 571 -8.38 -19.77 6.83
N LEU A 572 -8.84 -19.23 5.69
CA LEU A 572 -9.77 -18.11 5.64
C LEU A 572 -11.21 -18.57 5.90
N SER A 573 -12.00 -17.72 6.56
CA SER A 573 -13.43 -17.95 6.69
C SER A 573 -14.13 -17.94 5.30
N ALA A 574 -15.32 -18.51 5.22
CA ALA A 574 -16.09 -18.52 3.97
C ALA A 574 -16.44 -17.11 3.50
N GLU A 575 -16.68 -16.19 4.45
CA GLU A 575 -16.96 -14.78 4.18
C GLU A 575 -15.75 -14.07 3.56
N LEU A 576 -14.56 -14.23 4.15
CA LEU A 576 -13.32 -13.60 3.65
C LEU A 576 -12.95 -14.14 2.26
N ARG A 577 -13.18 -15.44 2.00
CA ARG A 577 -12.98 -16.01 0.65
C ARG A 577 -13.96 -15.44 -0.38
N ALA A 578 -15.21 -15.22 0.02
CA ALA A 578 -16.21 -14.63 -0.87
C ALA A 578 -15.87 -13.17 -1.19
N GLU A 579 -15.41 -12.40 -0.20
CA GLU A 579 -14.97 -11.01 -0.38
C GLU A 579 -13.75 -10.92 -1.29
N GLU A 580 -12.74 -11.76 -1.06
CA GLU A 580 -11.56 -11.88 -1.93
C GLU A 580 -11.95 -12.16 -3.38
N THR A 581 -12.83 -13.15 -3.60
CA THR A 581 -13.33 -13.50 -4.93
C THR A 581 -14.10 -12.34 -5.58
N ALA A 582 -14.83 -11.55 -4.80
CA ALA A 582 -15.53 -10.38 -5.30
C ALA A 582 -14.55 -9.29 -5.78
N LEU A 583 -13.51 -9.02 -5.00
CA LEU A 583 -12.47 -8.04 -5.37
C LEU A 583 -11.67 -8.46 -6.62
N ASP A 584 -11.34 -9.75 -6.73
CA ASP A 584 -10.69 -10.28 -7.94
C ASP A 584 -11.57 -10.11 -9.18
N ARG A 585 -12.89 -10.34 -9.06
CA ARG A 585 -13.86 -10.11 -10.14
C ARG A 585 -13.99 -8.63 -10.51
N ASP A 586 -13.92 -7.74 -9.53
CA ASP A 586 -13.99 -6.30 -9.77
C ASP A 586 -12.77 -5.83 -10.56
N VAL A 587 -11.57 -6.28 -10.22
CA VAL A 587 -10.35 -6.00 -10.99
C VAL A 587 -10.50 -6.50 -12.42
N ALA A 588 -10.91 -7.76 -12.62
CA ALA A 588 -11.11 -8.33 -13.96
C ALA A 588 -12.21 -7.62 -14.76
N ASN A 589 -13.30 -7.17 -14.12
CA ASN A 589 -14.37 -6.41 -14.79
C ASN A 589 -13.87 -5.05 -15.28
N ILE A 590 -13.11 -4.34 -14.45
CA ILE A 590 -12.57 -3.01 -14.77
C ILE A 590 -11.47 -3.12 -15.82
N THR A 591 -10.64 -4.17 -15.79
CA THR A 591 -9.70 -4.50 -16.86
C THR A 591 -10.42 -4.62 -18.20
N ARG A 592 -11.56 -5.32 -18.24
CA ARG A 592 -12.41 -5.42 -19.45
C ARG A 592 -13.02 -4.09 -19.89
N GLU A 593 -13.32 -3.18 -18.94
CA GLU A 593 -13.75 -1.82 -19.28
C GLU A 593 -12.63 -1.02 -19.93
N LEU A 594 -11.42 -1.13 -19.41
CA LEU A 594 -10.23 -0.51 -19.99
C LEU A 594 -9.95 -1.01 -21.40
N GLU A 595 -10.10 -2.31 -21.65
CA GLU A 595 -9.98 -2.90 -22.98
C GLU A 595 -11.01 -2.33 -23.96
N ARG A 596 -12.29 -2.23 -23.57
CA ARG A 596 -13.35 -1.62 -24.40
C ARG A 596 -13.10 -0.15 -24.66
N ALA A 597 -12.68 0.60 -23.64
CA ALA A 597 -12.33 2.00 -23.75
C ALA A 597 -11.15 2.19 -24.73
N SER A 598 -10.13 1.35 -24.60
CA SER A 598 -8.96 1.35 -25.50
C SER A 598 -9.34 1.04 -26.95
N ALA A 599 -10.20 0.04 -27.15
CA ALA A 599 -10.71 -0.32 -28.48
C ALA A 599 -11.55 0.79 -29.12
N SER A 600 -12.24 1.62 -28.32
CA SER A 600 -13.00 2.77 -28.82
C SER A 600 -12.12 3.97 -29.22
N GLY A 601 -10.89 4.06 -28.71
CA GLY A 601 -9.98 5.19 -28.89
C GLY A 601 -10.38 6.47 -28.14
N ASP A 602 -11.41 6.40 -27.26
CA ASP A 602 -11.83 7.55 -26.44
C ASP A 602 -10.85 7.77 -25.28
N ARG A 603 -10.01 8.80 -25.41
CA ARG A 603 -8.99 9.16 -24.41
C ARG A 603 -9.58 9.37 -23.01
N ASN A 604 -10.77 9.98 -22.92
CA ASN A 604 -11.41 10.24 -21.63
C ASN A 604 -11.94 8.94 -21.01
N ALA A 605 -12.47 8.03 -21.82
CA ALA A 605 -12.89 6.71 -21.35
C ALA A 605 -11.69 5.87 -20.90
N ILE A 606 -10.58 5.89 -21.64
CA ILE A 606 -9.31 5.24 -21.27
C ILE A 606 -8.82 5.77 -19.93
N ALA A 607 -8.73 7.10 -19.76
CA ALA A 607 -8.26 7.71 -18.52
C ALA A 607 -9.13 7.31 -17.30
N ARG A 608 -10.46 7.36 -17.46
CA ARG A 608 -11.40 6.95 -16.39
C ARG A 608 -11.27 5.47 -16.04
N ALA A 609 -11.16 4.61 -17.05
CA ALA A 609 -11.02 3.16 -16.82
C ALA A 609 -9.65 2.82 -16.20
N THR A 610 -8.57 3.49 -16.60
CA THR A 610 -7.24 3.36 -15.99
C THR A 610 -7.30 3.75 -14.52
N GLU A 611 -7.86 4.89 -14.19
CA GLU A 611 -8.02 5.35 -12.80
C GLU A 611 -8.91 4.41 -11.98
N ALA A 612 -9.99 3.88 -12.56
CA ALA A 612 -10.84 2.88 -11.90
C ALA A 612 -10.06 1.58 -11.62
N LEU A 613 -9.21 1.13 -12.55
CA LEU A 613 -8.36 -0.05 -12.37
C LEU A 613 -7.34 0.16 -11.24
N HIS A 614 -6.68 1.32 -11.19
CA HIS A 614 -5.78 1.66 -10.08
C HIS A 614 -6.51 1.61 -8.73
N ARG A 615 -7.72 2.18 -8.64
CA ARG A 615 -8.53 2.14 -7.42
C ARG A 615 -8.92 0.72 -7.02
N ALA A 616 -9.39 -0.11 -7.97
CA ALA A 616 -9.77 -1.49 -7.67
C ALA A 616 -8.58 -2.32 -7.17
N ARG A 617 -7.40 -2.15 -7.79
CA ARG A 617 -6.15 -2.77 -7.37
C ARG A 617 -5.73 -2.32 -5.96
N ALA A 618 -5.86 -1.03 -5.64
CA ALA A 618 -5.57 -0.51 -4.32
C ALA A 618 -6.51 -1.09 -3.23
N VAL A 619 -7.82 -1.18 -3.52
CA VAL A 619 -8.79 -1.80 -2.60
C VAL A 619 -8.46 -3.27 -2.37
N ARG A 620 -8.12 -3.99 -3.43
CA ARG A 620 -7.71 -5.40 -3.33
C ARG A 620 -6.42 -5.57 -2.51
N ALA A 621 -5.39 -4.77 -2.76
CA ALA A 621 -4.13 -4.80 -2.01
C ALA A 621 -4.39 -4.58 -0.50
N THR A 622 -5.23 -3.61 -0.18
CA THR A 622 -5.69 -3.33 1.18
C THR A 622 -6.36 -4.55 1.85
N PHE A 623 -7.22 -5.25 1.12
CA PHE A 623 -7.88 -6.46 1.63
C PHE A 623 -6.86 -7.57 1.95
N ILE A 624 -5.89 -7.81 1.05
CA ILE A 624 -4.81 -8.79 1.25
C ILE A 624 -3.98 -8.47 2.50
N ASP A 625 -3.66 -7.20 2.72
CA ASP A 625 -3.02 -6.74 3.96
C ASP A 625 -3.83 -7.10 5.21
N GLY A 626 -5.13 -6.86 5.14
CA GLY A 626 -6.05 -7.21 6.24
C GLY A 626 -6.03 -8.71 6.57
N LEU A 627 -5.97 -9.58 5.56
CA LEU A 627 -5.86 -11.03 5.74
C LEU A 627 -4.58 -11.44 6.46
N ARG A 628 -3.47 -10.80 6.13
CA ARG A 628 -2.16 -11.07 6.72
C ARG A 628 -2.12 -10.74 8.21
N VAL A 629 -2.71 -9.62 8.62
CA VAL A 629 -2.82 -9.24 10.04
C VAL A 629 -3.55 -10.31 10.87
N HIS A 630 -4.51 -11.03 10.28
CA HIS A 630 -5.20 -12.12 10.95
C HIS A 630 -4.33 -13.39 11.09
N ALA A 631 -3.42 -13.62 10.15
CA ALA A 631 -2.49 -14.77 10.16
C ALA A 631 -1.27 -14.55 11.07
N GLU A 632 -0.71 -13.36 11.11
CA GLU A 632 0.53 -13.01 11.83
C GLU A 632 0.40 -13.01 13.36
N ARG A 633 -0.79 -13.05 13.94
CA ARG A 633 -0.96 -13.27 15.39
C ARG A 633 -0.36 -14.57 15.90
N ARG A 634 0.09 -15.47 15.01
CA ARG A 634 0.63 -16.81 15.35
C ARG A 634 2.15 -16.94 15.26
N ALA A 635 2.89 -16.03 14.65
CA ALA A 635 4.24 -16.37 14.18
C ALA A 635 5.34 -15.29 14.25
N ILE A 636 5.29 -14.24 15.06
CA ILE A 636 6.41 -13.29 15.09
C ILE A 636 7.27 -13.49 16.31
N THR A 637 8.11 -14.54 16.27
CA THR A 637 9.46 -14.51 16.82
C THR A 637 10.42 -14.59 15.62
N ARG A 638 10.70 -13.44 14.97
CA ARG A 638 11.74 -13.39 13.95
C ARG A 638 13.06 -13.74 14.60
N ARG A 639 13.63 -14.88 14.21
CA ARG A 639 15.02 -15.18 14.48
C ARG A 639 15.88 -14.25 13.63
N LEU A 640 16.79 -13.52 14.26
CA LEU A 640 17.77 -12.72 13.54
C LEU A 640 18.69 -13.67 12.77
N VAL A 641 18.96 -13.35 11.50
CA VAL A 641 19.95 -14.07 10.70
C VAL A 641 21.33 -13.79 11.28
N ASP A 642 22.09 -14.83 11.49
CA ASP A 642 23.44 -14.78 12.02
C ASP A 642 24.45 -15.53 11.12
N ASP A 643 25.72 -15.53 11.51
CA ASP A 643 26.80 -16.21 10.76
C ASP A 643 26.54 -17.73 10.64
N ASP A 644 25.86 -18.33 11.62
CA ASP A 644 25.54 -19.77 11.61
C ASP A 644 24.48 -20.07 10.56
N ASP A 645 23.52 -19.17 10.32
CA ASP A 645 22.49 -19.33 9.29
C ASP A 645 23.11 -19.28 7.88
N VAL A 646 24.03 -18.33 7.64
CA VAL A 646 24.78 -18.23 6.38
C VAL A 646 25.67 -19.45 6.17
N ALA A 647 26.38 -19.91 7.22
CA ALA A 647 27.18 -21.11 7.16
C ALA A 647 26.30 -22.36 6.90
N HIS A 648 25.13 -22.44 7.52
CA HIS A 648 24.16 -23.52 7.25
C HIS A 648 23.68 -23.48 5.79
N ALA A 649 23.29 -22.32 5.27
CA ALA A 649 22.85 -22.15 3.89
C ALA A 649 23.95 -22.58 2.90
N ALA A 650 25.22 -22.24 3.17
CA ALA A 650 26.37 -22.68 2.39
C ALA A 650 26.48 -24.21 2.28
N THR A 651 26.05 -24.98 3.30
CA THR A 651 26.05 -26.46 3.24
C THR A 651 25.06 -27.04 2.23
N ARG A 652 24.12 -26.21 1.73
CA ARG A 652 23.15 -26.61 0.70
C ARG A 652 23.71 -26.53 -0.72
N LEU A 653 24.85 -25.88 -0.90
CA LEU A 653 25.51 -25.82 -2.21
C LEU A 653 25.91 -27.23 -2.66
N PRO A 654 25.60 -27.60 -3.92
CA PRO A 654 26.11 -28.83 -4.50
C PRO A 654 27.67 -28.86 -4.48
N LYS A 655 28.24 -30.05 -4.38
CA LYS A 655 29.69 -30.21 -4.58
C LYS A 655 30.05 -29.65 -5.95
N GLU A 656 31.23 -29.07 -6.10
CA GLU A 656 31.72 -28.48 -7.34
C GLU A 656 30.94 -27.21 -7.78
N THR A 657 30.14 -26.63 -6.87
CA THR A 657 29.49 -25.33 -7.05
C THR A 657 30.17 -24.30 -6.14
N VAL A 658 30.45 -23.14 -6.71
CA VAL A 658 30.94 -21.96 -5.97
C VAL A 658 29.85 -20.90 -6.01
N ALA A 659 29.42 -20.38 -4.88
CA ALA A 659 28.54 -19.23 -4.86
C ALA A 659 29.36 -17.93 -4.79
N ILE A 660 28.91 -16.94 -5.52
CA ILE A 660 29.54 -15.62 -5.58
C ILE A 660 28.43 -14.60 -5.26
N ASP A 661 28.59 -13.98 -4.08
CA ASP A 661 27.69 -12.95 -3.64
C ASP A 661 28.38 -11.59 -3.83
N TYR A 662 27.80 -10.77 -4.71
CA TYR A 662 28.33 -9.44 -5.02
C TYR A 662 27.68 -8.40 -4.11
N PHE A 663 28.51 -7.51 -3.59
CA PHE A 663 28.11 -6.36 -2.80
C PHE A 663 28.76 -5.09 -3.35
N VAL A 664 27.96 -4.14 -3.80
CA VAL A 664 28.41 -2.90 -4.46
C VAL A 664 28.25 -1.71 -3.52
N THR A 665 29.37 -1.14 -3.12
CA THR A 665 29.39 0.13 -2.39
C THR A 665 29.57 1.30 -3.37
N ASP A 666 29.66 2.53 -2.88
CA ASP A 666 29.84 3.69 -3.76
C ASP A 666 31.18 3.67 -4.51
N HIS A 667 32.23 3.06 -3.91
CA HIS A 667 33.61 3.11 -4.41
C HIS A 667 34.26 1.74 -4.65
N GLU A 668 33.62 0.65 -4.23
CA GLU A 668 34.18 -0.69 -4.31
C GLU A 668 33.12 -1.73 -4.66
N LEU A 669 33.54 -2.73 -5.41
CA LEU A 669 32.81 -3.97 -5.64
C LEU A 669 33.47 -5.07 -4.81
N HIS A 670 32.69 -5.71 -3.94
CA HIS A 670 33.11 -6.85 -3.15
C HIS A 670 32.47 -8.13 -3.72
N ALA A 671 33.26 -9.16 -3.93
CA ALA A 671 32.82 -10.49 -4.32
C ALA A 671 33.10 -11.45 -3.15
N PHE A 672 32.07 -11.86 -2.45
CA PHE A 672 32.14 -12.94 -1.47
C PHE A 672 32.08 -14.27 -2.21
N VAL A 673 33.13 -15.04 -2.12
CA VAL A 673 33.23 -16.37 -2.72
C VAL A 673 33.00 -17.41 -1.64
N ILE A 674 31.93 -18.17 -1.80
CA ILE A 674 31.44 -19.14 -0.82
C ILE A 674 31.59 -20.55 -1.43
N GLY A 675 32.41 -21.37 -0.79
CA GLY A 675 32.69 -22.73 -1.23
C GLY A 675 32.93 -23.66 -0.07
N ALA A 676 33.44 -24.87 -0.36
CA ALA A 676 33.70 -25.90 0.64
C ALA A 676 34.72 -25.47 1.74
N ASN A 677 35.54 -24.46 1.45
CA ASN A 677 36.58 -23.96 2.35
C ASN A 677 36.15 -22.73 3.18
N GLY A 678 34.86 -22.37 3.16
CA GLY A 678 34.31 -21.20 3.85
C GLY A 678 34.11 -20.00 2.92
N VAL A 679 34.13 -18.81 3.50
CA VAL A 679 33.89 -17.54 2.82
C VAL A 679 35.19 -16.78 2.64
N THR A 680 35.47 -16.34 1.43
CA THR A 680 36.56 -15.40 1.12
C THR A 680 35.99 -14.17 0.42
N VAL A 681 36.60 -13.01 0.56
CA VAL A 681 36.16 -11.79 -0.13
C VAL A 681 37.30 -11.23 -0.97
N ARG A 682 36.95 -10.71 -2.15
CA ARG A 682 37.83 -9.94 -3.01
C ARG A 682 37.16 -8.59 -3.32
N SER A 683 37.93 -7.54 -3.12
CA SER A 683 37.44 -6.16 -3.32
C SER A 683 38.14 -5.55 -4.54
N THR A 684 37.36 -4.96 -5.42
CA THR A 684 37.83 -4.24 -6.60
C THR A 684 37.40 -2.80 -6.52
N LYS A 685 38.31 -1.86 -6.68
CA LYS A 685 38.01 -0.42 -6.68
C LYS A 685 37.31 -0.07 -7.99
N VAL A 686 36.10 0.38 -7.89
CA VAL A 686 35.29 0.89 -9.01
C VAL A 686 34.17 1.78 -8.45
N GLU A 687 33.98 2.92 -9.06
CA GLU A 687 32.85 3.80 -8.71
C GLU A 687 31.53 3.15 -9.15
N ARG A 688 30.53 3.16 -8.28
CA ARG A 688 29.19 2.58 -8.56
C ARG A 688 28.64 3.06 -9.90
N THR A 689 28.70 4.38 -10.15
CA THR A 689 28.19 5.00 -11.38
C THR A 689 28.96 4.58 -12.63
N GLU A 690 30.25 4.23 -12.50
CA GLU A 690 31.07 3.70 -13.60
C GLU A 690 30.67 2.25 -13.93
N LEU A 691 30.45 1.45 -12.89
CA LEU A 691 29.99 0.06 -13.04
C LEU A 691 28.60 0.02 -13.68
N GLU A 692 27.63 0.81 -13.19
CA GLU A 692 26.27 0.91 -13.72
C GLU A 692 26.27 1.31 -15.19
N ARG A 693 27.03 2.34 -15.56
CA ARG A 693 27.20 2.74 -16.97
C ARG A 693 27.84 1.65 -17.82
N GLY A 694 28.84 0.93 -17.30
CA GLY A 694 29.46 -0.18 -17.99
C GLY A 694 28.46 -1.31 -18.31
N VAL A 695 27.61 -1.63 -17.35
CA VAL A 695 26.51 -2.62 -17.50
C VAL A 695 25.51 -2.14 -18.55
N GLU A 696 25.06 -0.89 -18.47
CA GLU A 696 24.12 -0.30 -19.43
C GLU A 696 24.66 -0.35 -20.87
N VAL A 697 25.90 0.07 -21.08
CA VAL A 697 26.56 0.05 -22.39
C VAL A 697 26.66 -1.39 -22.92
N PHE A 698 27.06 -2.33 -22.06
CA PHE A 698 27.18 -3.73 -22.45
C PHE A 698 25.83 -4.32 -22.88
N LEU A 699 24.78 -4.05 -22.11
CA LEU A 699 23.42 -4.51 -22.41
C LEU A 699 22.87 -3.89 -23.69
N ASP A 700 23.08 -2.59 -23.92
CA ASP A 700 22.68 -1.90 -25.14
C ASP A 700 23.37 -2.51 -26.39
N MET A 701 24.67 -2.75 -26.30
CA MET A 701 25.41 -3.42 -27.39
C MET A 701 24.89 -4.83 -27.66
N LEU A 702 24.64 -5.63 -26.62
CA LEU A 702 24.10 -6.97 -26.75
C LEU A 702 22.73 -6.95 -27.46
N THR A 703 21.83 -6.11 -27.01
CA THR A 703 20.45 -6.05 -27.51
C THR A 703 20.35 -5.53 -28.94
N ARG A 704 21.33 -4.72 -29.38
CA ARG A 704 21.45 -4.25 -30.76
C ARG A 704 22.24 -5.20 -31.67
N GLY A 705 22.81 -6.26 -31.12
CA GLY A 705 23.64 -7.19 -31.91
C GLY A 705 24.98 -6.59 -32.37
N ASP A 706 25.56 -5.67 -31.59
CA ASP A 706 26.84 -5.02 -31.91
C ASP A 706 28.01 -6.01 -31.78
N LEU A 707 28.77 -6.19 -32.80
CA LEU A 707 29.93 -7.12 -32.82
C LEU A 707 31.05 -6.72 -31.85
N ARG A 708 31.07 -5.46 -31.38
CA ARG A 708 32.09 -4.97 -30.42
C ARG A 708 31.75 -5.33 -28.99
N VAL A 709 30.64 -5.99 -28.73
CA VAL A 709 30.18 -6.40 -27.39
C VAL A 709 31.23 -7.23 -26.64
N GLU A 710 32.07 -8.01 -27.33
CA GLU A 710 33.14 -8.77 -26.69
C GLU A 710 34.15 -7.88 -25.95
N SER A 711 34.40 -6.65 -26.45
CA SER A 711 35.31 -5.70 -25.78
C SER A 711 34.75 -5.22 -24.42
N GLU A 712 33.46 -4.93 -24.39
CA GLU A 712 32.81 -4.52 -23.14
C GLU A 712 32.64 -5.72 -22.18
N GLY A 713 32.34 -6.90 -22.71
CA GLY A 713 32.31 -8.15 -21.96
C GLY A 713 33.66 -8.48 -21.29
N LYS A 714 34.79 -8.16 -21.92
CA LYS A 714 36.14 -8.28 -21.31
C LYS A 714 36.37 -7.31 -20.17
N LYS A 715 35.91 -6.07 -20.29
CA LYS A 715 36.02 -5.07 -19.21
C LYS A 715 35.23 -5.52 -17.98
N LEU A 716 33.99 -5.93 -18.15
CA LEU A 716 33.19 -6.43 -17.06
C LEU A 716 33.74 -7.72 -16.45
N TYR A 717 34.25 -8.66 -17.29
CA TYR A 717 34.93 -9.86 -16.80
C TYR A 717 36.11 -9.51 -15.88
N SER A 718 36.91 -8.51 -16.26
CA SER A 718 38.06 -8.09 -15.49
C SER A 718 37.69 -7.48 -14.11
N LEU A 719 36.49 -6.93 -13.99
CA LEU A 719 35.99 -6.41 -12.70
C LEU A 719 35.32 -7.51 -11.85
N LEU A 720 34.58 -8.41 -12.50
CA LEU A 720 33.67 -9.33 -11.82
C LEU A 720 34.29 -10.70 -11.55
N PHE A 721 35.05 -11.28 -12.49
CA PHE A 721 35.57 -12.64 -12.39
C PHE A 721 37.10 -12.73 -12.21
N GLU A 722 37.91 -11.87 -12.83
CA GLU A 722 39.36 -11.95 -12.69
C GLU A 722 39.85 -11.92 -11.24
N PRO A 723 39.31 -11.06 -10.35
CA PRO A 723 39.77 -10.98 -8.95
C PRO A 723 39.57 -12.29 -8.17
N ILE A 724 38.64 -13.14 -8.62
CA ILE A 724 38.22 -14.40 -7.98
C ILE A 724 38.53 -15.63 -8.85
N GLU A 725 39.30 -15.48 -9.93
CA GLU A 725 39.49 -16.53 -10.92
C GLU A 725 40.11 -17.79 -10.30
N HIS A 726 40.99 -17.63 -9.33
CA HIS A 726 41.61 -18.74 -8.60
C HIS A 726 40.58 -19.54 -7.77
N GLU A 727 39.64 -18.85 -7.12
CA GLU A 727 38.63 -19.44 -6.25
C GLU A 727 37.56 -20.20 -7.03
N ILE A 728 37.25 -19.74 -8.25
CA ILE A 728 36.23 -20.36 -9.11
C ILE A 728 36.80 -21.40 -10.07
N ALA A 729 38.13 -21.54 -10.09
CA ALA A 729 38.80 -22.51 -10.99
C ALA A 729 38.38 -23.94 -10.69
N GLY A 730 37.88 -24.64 -11.71
CA GLY A 730 37.43 -26.04 -11.61
C GLY A 730 36.01 -26.22 -11.08
N ALA A 731 35.27 -25.14 -10.84
CA ALA A 731 33.83 -25.23 -10.54
C ALA A 731 33.03 -25.67 -11.78
N ASP A 732 32.16 -26.65 -11.63
CA ASP A 732 31.20 -27.05 -12.67
C ASP A 732 30.11 -26.00 -12.87
N ALA A 733 29.75 -25.27 -11.79
CA ALA A 733 28.77 -24.23 -11.84
C ALA A 733 29.07 -23.09 -10.84
N LEU A 734 28.60 -21.90 -11.21
CA LEU A 734 28.63 -20.69 -10.40
C LEU A 734 27.20 -20.31 -10.03
N LEU A 735 26.94 -20.20 -8.73
CA LEU A 735 25.72 -19.60 -8.21
C LEU A 735 25.98 -18.11 -7.99
N LEU A 736 25.35 -17.26 -8.76
CA LEU A 736 25.54 -15.81 -8.71
C LEU A 736 24.41 -15.18 -7.91
N ILE A 737 24.78 -14.30 -6.99
CA ILE A 737 23.88 -13.45 -6.20
C ILE A 737 24.27 -12.02 -6.54
N PRO A 738 23.68 -11.42 -7.59
CA PRO A 738 24.00 -10.07 -8.05
C PRO A 738 23.50 -9.00 -7.09
N ASP A 739 24.11 -7.81 -7.15
CA ASP A 739 23.69 -6.62 -6.42
C ASP A 739 23.39 -5.47 -7.37
N GLY A 740 22.30 -4.74 -7.14
CA GLY A 740 21.94 -3.56 -7.91
C GLY A 740 21.94 -3.81 -9.43
N ALA A 741 22.63 -2.98 -10.21
CA ALA A 741 22.71 -3.09 -11.65
C ALA A 741 23.29 -4.41 -12.16
N LEU A 742 23.99 -5.18 -11.33
CA LEU A 742 24.55 -6.48 -11.73
C LEU A 742 23.46 -7.52 -12.05
N TRP A 743 22.23 -7.33 -11.60
CA TRP A 743 21.09 -8.17 -12.00
C TRP A 743 20.81 -8.14 -13.52
N HIS A 744 21.21 -7.05 -14.18
CA HIS A 744 21.05 -6.90 -15.61
C HIS A 744 22.23 -7.47 -16.41
N VAL A 745 23.31 -7.91 -15.74
CA VAL A 745 24.47 -8.49 -16.41
C VAL A 745 24.17 -9.91 -16.88
N PRO A 746 24.23 -10.23 -18.17
CA PRO A 746 24.22 -11.59 -18.66
C PRO A 746 25.61 -12.22 -18.45
N PHE A 747 25.91 -12.66 -17.22
CA PHE A 747 27.23 -13.17 -16.85
C PHE A 747 27.75 -14.25 -17.78
N ALA A 748 26.84 -15.05 -18.39
CA ALA A 748 27.18 -16.06 -19.39
C ALA A 748 27.95 -15.49 -20.61
N ALA A 749 27.71 -14.23 -20.96
CA ALA A 749 28.31 -13.54 -22.11
C ALA A 749 29.56 -12.71 -21.77
N LEU A 750 30.04 -12.74 -20.53
CA LEU A 750 31.31 -12.12 -20.17
C LEU A 750 32.47 -12.89 -20.79
N VAL A 751 33.51 -12.22 -21.20
CA VAL A 751 34.63 -12.79 -22.01
C VAL A 751 35.92 -12.67 -21.21
N ASP A 752 36.65 -13.77 -21.07
CA ASP A 752 37.95 -13.80 -20.43
C ASP A 752 39.07 -13.22 -21.32
N ARG A 753 40.30 -13.19 -20.79
CA ARG A 753 41.47 -12.68 -21.52
C ARG A 753 41.79 -13.52 -22.77
N GLU A 754 41.55 -14.83 -22.75
CA GLU A 754 41.76 -15.76 -23.85
C GLU A 754 40.65 -15.63 -24.93
N GLY A 755 39.54 -14.94 -24.68
CA GLY A 755 38.42 -14.76 -25.59
C GLY A 755 37.35 -15.82 -25.43
N ALA A 756 37.35 -16.62 -24.36
CA ALA A 756 36.29 -17.57 -24.04
C ALA A 756 35.19 -16.91 -23.24
N TYR A 757 33.96 -17.28 -23.55
CA TYR A 757 32.82 -16.82 -22.77
C TYR A 757 32.77 -17.55 -21.41
N ALA A 758 32.28 -16.87 -20.37
CA ALA A 758 32.16 -17.46 -19.02
C ALA A 758 31.35 -18.77 -19.03
N ILE A 759 30.31 -18.87 -19.89
CA ILE A 759 29.50 -20.10 -20.05
C ILE A 759 30.33 -21.28 -20.59
N GLU A 760 31.45 -21.05 -21.26
CA GLU A 760 32.34 -22.11 -21.71
C GLU A 760 33.14 -22.70 -20.55
N ARG A 761 33.33 -21.96 -19.46
CA ARG A 761 34.05 -22.38 -18.24
C ARG A 761 33.14 -23.14 -17.28
N ALA A 762 31.98 -22.54 -16.89
CA ALA A 762 31.06 -23.11 -15.92
C ALA A 762 29.59 -22.88 -16.30
N ALA A 763 28.68 -23.66 -15.75
CA ALA A 763 27.26 -23.36 -15.80
C ALA A 763 26.96 -22.19 -14.86
N ILE A 764 25.97 -21.35 -15.22
CA ILE A 764 25.61 -20.16 -14.44
C ILE A 764 24.18 -20.28 -13.93
N VAL A 765 24.00 -20.06 -12.64
CA VAL A 765 22.73 -20.06 -11.90
C VAL A 765 22.61 -18.77 -11.12
N TYR A 766 21.42 -18.24 -10.98
CA TYR A 766 21.16 -17.03 -10.21
C TYR A 766 20.31 -17.33 -8.96
N ALA A 767 20.52 -16.60 -7.90
CA ALA A 767 19.66 -16.61 -6.72
C ALA A 767 19.48 -15.19 -6.15
N PRO A 768 18.33 -14.91 -5.51
CA PRO A 768 18.10 -13.61 -4.87
C PRO A 768 18.99 -13.37 -3.64
N SER A 769 19.25 -14.42 -2.87
CA SER A 769 20.20 -14.48 -1.75
C SER A 769 20.59 -15.95 -1.50
N LEU A 770 21.63 -16.18 -0.73
CA LEU A 770 22.04 -17.53 -0.32
C LEU A 770 20.98 -18.18 0.58
N LEU A 771 20.37 -17.38 1.45
CA LEU A 771 19.30 -17.84 2.35
C LEU A 771 18.04 -18.23 1.59
N ALA A 772 17.60 -17.40 0.63
CA ALA A 772 16.48 -17.73 -0.25
C ALA A 772 16.74 -19.00 -1.08
N TYR A 773 17.97 -19.17 -1.59
CA TYR A 773 18.38 -20.39 -2.27
C TYR A 773 18.27 -21.62 -1.37
N ALA A 774 18.77 -21.54 -0.13
CA ALA A 774 18.68 -22.65 0.83
C ALA A 774 17.22 -22.97 1.18
N SER A 775 16.37 -21.97 1.37
CA SER A 775 14.94 -22.14 1.65
C SER A 775 14.20 -22.80 0.48
N ILE A 776 14.52 -22.45 -0.76
CA ILE A 776 13.99 -23.13 -1.97
C ILE A 776 14.37 -24.61 -1.98
N ILE A 777 15.66 -24.92 -1.71
CA ILE A 777 16.14 -26.32 -1.66
C ILE A 777 15.42 -27.13 -0.56
N ASP A 778 15.24 -26.54 0.62
CA ASP A 778 14.61 -27.22 1.76
C ASP A 778 13.09 -27.41 1.56
N SER A 779 12.43 -26.53 0.82
CA SER A 779 11.00 -26.65 0.49
C SER A 779 10.69 -27.86 -0.41
N GLU A 780 11.63 -28.30 -1.25
CA GLU A 780 11.45 -29.45 -2.15
C GLU A 780 11.37 -30.81 -1.45
N LYS A 781 11.83 -30.89 -0.20
CA LYS A 781 11.80 -32.16 0.57
C LYS A 781 10.39 -32.63 0.97
N ARG A 782 9.34 -31.85 0.64
CA ARG A 782 7.95 -32.25 0.88
C ARG A 782 7.43 -33.16 -0.21
N PRO A 783 6.79 -34.31 0.13
CA PRO A 783 6.21 -35.21 -0.88
C PRO A 783 5.15 -34.46 -1.71
N ARG A 784 5.26 -34.53 -3.04
CA ARG A 784 4.38 -33.84 -3.95
C ARG A 784 3.79 -34.81 -4.98
N ALA A 785 2.46 -34.86 -5.08
CA ALA A 785 1.79 -35.65 -6.11
C ALA A 785 1.67 -34.80 -7.40
N ARG A 786 2.40 -35.15 -8.44
CA ARG A 786 2.44 -34.45 -9.72
C ARG A 786 1.91 -35.35 -10.80
N SER A 787 0.76 -35.01 -11.38
CA SER A 787 0.09 -35.85 -12.38
C SER A 787 0.48 -35.46 -13.84
N ILE A 788 0.99 -34.23 -14.04
CA ILE A 788 1.32 -33.70 -15.36
C ILE A 788 2.85 -33.50 -15.47
N PRO A 789 3.60 -34.40 -16.15
CA PRO A 789 5.04 -34.25 -16.32
C PRO A 789 5.45 -32.98 -17.08
N LEU A 790 4.64 -32.58 -18.10
CA LEU A 790 4.84 -31.35 -18.87
C LEU A 790 3.49 -30.67 -19.15
N LEU A 791 3.35 -29.43 -18.75
CA LEU A 791 2.35 -28.49 -19.20
C LEU A 791 3.04 -27.49 -20.17
N ALA A 792 2.62 -27.46 -21.43
CA ALA A 792 3.18 -26.54 -22.42
C ALA A 792 2.09 -25.64 -23.00
N ILE A 793 2.32 -24.33 -22.99
CA ILE A 793 1.41 -23.30 -23.45
C ILE A 793 2.05 -22.59 -24.66
N GLY A 794 1.34 -22.56 -25.81
CA GLY A 794 1.90 -21.99 -27.04
C GLY A 794 0.91 -21.13 -27.83
N ASN A 795 1.35 -19.93 -28.24
CA ASN A 795 0.62 -19.04 -29.14
C ASN A 795 -0.87 -18.86 -28.79
N PRO A 796 -1.24 -18.41 -27.60
CA PRO A 796 -2.63 -18.13 -27.24
C PRO A 796 -3.25 -17.11 -28.20
N ILE A 797 -4.55 -17.27 -28.48
CA ILE A 797 -5.30 -16.25 -29.22
C ILE A 797 -5.62 -15.11 -28.27
N ILE A 798 -4.92 -14.02 -28.42
CA ILE A 798 -5.11 -12.81 -27.63
C ILE A 798 -6.26 -11.98 -28.24
N ASP A 799 -7.22 -11.58 -27.41
CA ASP A 799 -8.34 -10.73 -27.83
C ASP A 799 -7.85 -9.41 -28.46
N PRO A 800 -8.45 -8.93 -29.55
CA PRO A 800 -8.06 -7.66 -30.18
C PRO A 800 -8.18 -6.45 -29.25
N ALA A 801 -9.14 -6.43 -28.32
CA ALA A 801 -9.30 -5.35 -27.34
C ALA A 801 -8.15 -5.37 -26.33
N SER A 802 -7.75 -6.55 -25.84
CA SER A 802 -6.58 -6.73 -24.96
C SER A 802 -5.28 -6.26 -25.64
N LYS A 803 -5.11 -6.54 -26.94
CA LYS A 803 -3.95 -6.04 -27.71
C LYS A 803 -3.92 -4.51 -27.77
N THR A 804 -5.07 -3.89 -27.99
CA THR A 804 -5.18 -2.43 -28.06
C THR A 804 -4.93 -1.79 -26.70
N ALA A 805 -5.45 -2.36 -25.63
CA ALA A 805 -5.20 -1.93 -24.27
C ALA A 805 -3.71 -2.04 -23.90
N ALA A 806 -3.08 -3.17 -24.22
CA ALA A 806 -1.66 -3.37 -24.02
C ALA A 806 -0.78 -2.33 -24.74
N ALA A 807 -1.12 -2.00 -25.98
CA ALA A 807 -0.39 -1.00 -26.77
C ALA A 807 -0.61 0.43 -26.23
N SER A 808 -1.83 0.78 -25.81
CA SER A 808 -2.18 2.14 -25.41
C SER A 808 -1.74 2.48 -23.98
N VAL A 809 -1.84 1.54 -23.05
CA VAL A 809 -1.58 1.75 -21.62
C VAL A 809 -0.13 1.42 -21.27
N TYR A 810 0.37 0.28 -21.74
CA TYR A 810 1.70 -0.25 -21.37
C TYR A 810 2.76 -0.01 -22.43
N ARG A 811 2.46 0.75 -23.49
CA ARG A 811 3.38 1.05 -24.60
C ARG A 811 4.07 -0.20 -25.17
N SER A 812 3.43 -1.36 -25.02
CA SER A 812 3.96 -2.63 -25.47
C SER A 812 3.97 -2.69 -26.99
N ALA A 813 5.04 -3.26 -27.55
CA ALA A 813 5.12 -3.50 -28.99
C ALA A 813 4.03 -4.49 -29.45
N SER A 814 3.76 -4.51 -30.76
CA SER A 814 2.74 -5.35 -31.40
C SER A 814 2.69 -6.80 -30.87
N LEU A 815 1.57 -7.17 -30.23
CA LEU A 815 1.24 -8.54 -29.80
C LEU A 815 0.70 -9.35 -31.00
N GLY A 816 1.57 -9.72 -31.92
CA GLY A 816 1.24 -10.53 -33.07
C GLY A 816 1.09 -12.03 -32.74
N PRO A 817 0.60 -12.86 -33.69
CA PRO A 817 0.66 -14.31 -33.57
C PRO A 817 2.11 -14.79 -33.41
N LEU A 818 2.30 -15.87 -32.64
CA LEU A 818 3.60 -16.53 -32.40
C LEU A 818 3.62 -17.93 -33.00
N PRO A 819 3.69 -18.11 -34.34
CA PRO A 819 3.67 -19.43 -34.97
C PRO A 819 4.83 -20.31 -34.52
N ASP A 820 6.03 -19.73 -34.28
CA ASP A 820 7.21 -20.46 -33.82
C ASP A 820 6.99 -21.04 -32.41
N ALA A 821 6.19 -20.39 -31.56
CA ALA A 821 5.81 -20.90 -30.24
C ALA A 821 4.94 -22.17 -30.33
N GLU A 822 4.12 -22.33 -31.38
CA GLU A 822 3.40 -23.60 -31.62
C GLU A 822 4.35 -24.73 -32.00
N HIS A 823 5.33 -24.44 -32.88
CA HIS A 823 6.38 -25.38 -33.23
C HIS A 823 7.22 -25.78 -32.01
N GLU A 824 7.60 -24.81 -31.20
CA GLU A 824 8.36 -25.00 -29.97
C GLU A 824 7.65 -25.97 -29.00
N VAL A 825 6.39 -25.70 -28.64
CA VAL A 825 5.65 -26.55 -27.68
C VAL A 825 5.37 -27.96 -28.26
N ASP A 826 5.14 -28.11 -29.56
CA ASP A 826 4.97 -29.43 -30.21
C ASP A 826 6.27 -30.23 -30.19
N ALA A 827 7.40 -29.56 -30.45
CA ALA A 827 8.72 -30.22 -30.41
C ALA A 827 9.08 -30.59 -28.95
N VAL A 828 8.86 -29.72 -27.99
CA VAL A 828 9.06 -29.99 -26.54
C VAL A 828 8.18 -31.17 -26.10
N ARG A 829 6.89 -31.19 -26.50
CA ARG A 829 6.00 -32.33 -26.24
C ARG A 829 6.58 -33.66 -26.75
N SER A 830 7.19 -33.62 -27.92
CA SER A 830 7.75 -34.84 -28.52
C SER A 830 8.91 -35.41 -27.69
N VAL A 831 9.62 -34.60 -26.94
CA VAL A 831 10.68 -35.02 -26.00
C VAL A 831 10.11 -35.79 -24.81
N TYR A 832 9.01 -35.34 -24.22
CA TYR A 832 8.44 -35.94 -23.01
C TYR A 832 7.40 -37.04 -23.26
N GLY A 833 6.96 -37.23 -24.51
CA GLY A 833 5.96 -38.23 -24.91
C GLY A 833 4.52 -37.72 -24.82
N ALA A 834 3.74 -38.01 -25.85
CA ALA A 834 2.39 -37.48 -26.03
C ALA A 834 1.37 -37.84 -24.94
N PRO A 835 1.34 -39.07 -24.37
CA PRO A 835 0.33 -39.44 -23.38
C PRO A 835 0.49 -38.72 -22.01
N GLN A 836 1.67 -38.20 -21.73
CA GLN A 836 2.06 -37.64 -20.40
C GLN A 836 2.21 -36.12 -20.44
N SER A 837 1.94 -35.47 -21.58
CA SER A 837 2.11 -34.04 -21.76
C SER A 837 0.76 -33.36 -22.04
N LEU A 838 0.43 -32.31 -21.30
CA LEU A 838 -0.71 -31.43 -21.58
C LEU A 838 -0.22 -30.23 -22.39
N VAL A 839 -0.71 -30.10 -23.62
CA VAL A 839 -0.38 -28.95 -24.49
C VAL A 839 -1.62 -28.12 -24.73
N LEU A 840 -1.55 -26.83 -24.38
CA LEU A 840 -2.62 -25.86 -24.57
C LEU A 840 -2.15 -24.80 -25.58
N LYS A 841 -2.90 -24.69 -26.71
CA LYS A 841 -2.55 -23.75 -27.79
C LYS A 841 -3.77 -22.95 -28.21
N ARG A 842 -3.53 -21.78 -28.77
CA ARG A 842 -4.53 -20.91 -29.38
C ARG A 842 -5.69 -20.63 -28.41
N GLN A 843 -6.93 -20.86 -28.80
CA GLN A 843 -8.15 -20.68 -28.00
C GLN A 843 -8.24 -21.63 -26.80
N TYR A 844 -7.42 -22.69 -26.76
CA TYR A 844 -7.41 -23.64 -25.65
C TYR A 844 -6.43 -23.25 -24.53
N ALA A 845 -5.55 -22.29 -24.79
CA ALA A 845 -4.59 -21.74 -23.83
C ALA A 845 -5.27 -20.66 -22.98
N THR A 846 -6.38 -21.00 -22.33
CA THR A 846 -7.14 -20.07 -21.48
C THR A 846 -6.56 -20.02 -20.07
N GLU A 847 -6.70 -18.89 -19.44
CA GLU A 847 -6.18 -18.61 -18.12
C GLU A 847 -6.71 -19.59 -17.07
N SER A 848 -8.04 -19.84 -17.02
CA SER A 848 -8.67 -20.79 -16.11
C SER A 848 -8.13 -22.20 -16.21
N ARG A 849 -7.93 -22.70 -17.45
CA ARG A 849 -7.37 -24.04 -17.68
C ARG A 849 -5.91 -24.14 -17.24
N ILE A 850 -5.16 -23.08 -17.47
CA ILE A 850 -3.75 -23.02 -17.12
C ILE A 850 -3.60 -22.95 -15.59
N LYS A 851 -4.33 -22.07 -14.89
CA LYS A 851 -4.34 -22.01 -13.42
C LYS A 851 -4.67 -23.37 -12.80
N THR A 852 -5.67 -24.08 -13.34
CA THR A 852 -6.05 -25.41 -12.85
C THR A 852 -4.93 -26.45 -13.10
N ALA A 853 -4.27 -26.43 -14.25
CA ALA A 853 -3.26 -27.41 -14.60
C ALA A 853 -1.90 -27.15 -13.93
N LEU A 854 -1.58 -25.91 -13.61
CA LEU A 854 -0.31 -25.51 -13.01
C LEU A 854 -0.05 -26.18 -11.65
N GLY A 855 -1.08 -26.35 -10.81
CA GLY A 855 -0.96 -27.02 -9.51
C GLY A 855 -0.41 -28.46 -9.59
N ASP A 856 -0.71 -29.16 -10.68
CA ASP A 856 -0.31 -30.57 -10.91
C ASP A 856 0.89 -30.71 -11.84
N ALA A 857 1.41 -29.60 -12.42
CA ALA A 857 2.46 -29.64 -13.39
C ALA A 857 3.85 -29.78 -12.74
N ARG A 858 4.66 -30.71 -13.24
CA ARG A 858 6.08 -30.84 -12.86
C ARG A 858 6.95 -29.81 -13.59
N ILE A 859 6.75 -29.69 -14.90
CA ILE A 859 7.41 -28.69 -15.72
C ILE A 859 6.29 -27.87 -16.39
N ALA A 860 6.31 -26.54 -16.21
CA ALA A 860 5.43 -25.62 -16.91
C ALA A 860 6.25 -24.81 -17.92
N HIS A 861 5.83 -24.83 -19.19
CA HIS A 861 6.51 -24.13 -20.27
C HIS A 861 5.56 -23.15 -20.96
N PHE A 862 5.88 -21.86 -20.88
CA PHE A 862 5.09 -20.77 -21.45
C PHE A 862 5.81 -20.18 -22.67
N ALA A 863 5.26 -20.41 -23.85
CA ALA A 863 5.67 -19.78 -25.11
C ALA A 863 4.58 -18.80 -25.56
N THR A 864 4.55 -17.63 -24.91
CA THR A 864 3.53 -16.58 -25.08
C THR A 864 4.15 -15.19 -25.01
N HIS A 865 3.33 -14.14 -25.10
CA HIS A 865 3.75 -12.78 -24.81
C HIS A 865 3.76 -12.51 -23.31
N ALA A 866 4.75 -11.73 -22.85
CA ALA A 866 4.77 -11.11 -21.53
C ALA A 866 4.70 -9.59 -21.68
N ILE A 867 4.07 -8.93 -20.71
CA ILE A 867 4.06 -7.48 -20.58
C ILE A 867 4.56 -7.18 -19.17
N LEU A 868 5.64 -6.42 -19.10
CA LEU A 868 6.15 -5.93 -17.82
C LEU A 868 5.46 -4.64 -17.45
N ASP A 869 5.20 -4.48 -16.16
CA ASP A 869 4.76 -3.24 -15.55
C ASP A 869 5.90 -2.74 -14.66
N ASP A 870 6.70 -1.80 -15.18
CA ASP A 870 7.89 -1.29 -14.49
C ASP A 870 7.51 -0.44 -13.26
N THR A 871 6.28 0.09 -13.22
CA THR A 871 5.77 0.87 -12.08
C THR A 871 5.29 -0.04 -10.97
N ASN A 872 4.68 -1.18 -11.33
CA ASN A 872 4.14 -2.13 -10.38
C ASN A 872 4.36 -3.58 -10.86
N PRO A 873 5.55 -4.18 -10.60
CA PRO A 873 5.93 -5.48 -11.11
C PRO A 873 4.97 -6.63 -10.79
N MET A 874 4.16 -6.51 -9.72
CA MET A 874 3.12 -7.51 -9.40
C MET A 874 1.96 -7.54 -10.41
N TYR A 875 1.86 -6.53 -11.28
CA TYR A 875 0.93 -6.50 -12.41
C TYR A 875 1.60 -6.78 -13.76
N SER A 876 2.87 -7.19 -13.76
CA SER A 876 3.48 -7.86 -14.91
C SER A 876 2.72 -9.15 -15.22
N ARG A 877 2.54 -9.50 -16.49
CA ARG A 877 1.58 -10.54 -16.88
C ARG A 877 2.02 -11.36 -18.08
N LEU A 878 1.52 -12.58 -18.12
CA LEU A 878 1.53 -13.44 -19.30
C LEU A 878 0.19 -13.30 -20.03
N MET A 879 0.24 -13.11 -21.34
CA MET A 879 -0.93 -12.96 -22.18
C MET A 879 -1.47 -14.32 -22.60
N LEU A 880 -2.71 -14.62 -22.28
CA LEU A 880 -3.38 -15.89 -22.53
C LEU A 880 -4.67 -15.72 -23.34
N ALA A 881 -5.28 -16.82 -23.74
CA ALA A 881 -6.59 -16.78 -24.35
C ALA A 881 -7.66 -16.55 -23.27
N ARG A 882 -8.67 -15.77 -23.62
CA ARG A 882 -9.77 -15.44 -22.73
C ARG A 882 -10.74 -16.59 -22.61
N ASP A 883 -11.33 -16.74 -21.42
CA ASP A 883 -12.44 -17.64 -21.16
C ASP A 883 -13.64 -16.85 -20.58
N ASP A 884 -14.59 -16.49 -21.45
CA ASP A 884 -15.77 -15.71 -21.04
C ASP A 884 -16.65 -16.44 -20.01
N ALA A 885 -16.61 -17.78 -19.98
CA ALA A 885 -17.38 -18.58 -19.04
C ALA A 885 -16.77 -18.60 -17.63
N ALA A 886 -15.45 -18.43 -17.53
CA ALA A 886 -14.73 -18.49 -16.26
C ALA A 886 -14.54 -17.12 -15.59
N HIS A 887 -14.97 -16.02 -16.23
CA HIS A 887 -14.73 -14.63 -15.78
C HIS A 887 -13.25 -14.19 -15.75
N ASP A 888 -12.32 -14.98 -16.27
CA ASP A 888 -10.93 -14.63 -16.44
C ASP A 888 -10.76 -13.63 -17.60
N ASP A 889 -9.81 -12.70 -17.48
CA ASP A 889 -9.62 -11.66 -18.49
C ASP A 889 -8.55 -12.03 -19.54
N GLY A 890 -7.84 -13.14 -19.36
CA GLY A 890 -6.76 -13.61 -20.23
C GLY A 890 -5.39 -12.97 -19.90
N TRP A 891 -5.29 -12.29 -18.76
CA TRP A 891 -4.06 -11.67 -18.27
C TRP A 891 -3.62 -12.36 -16.98
N LEU A 892 -2.78 -13.36 -17.08
CA LEU A 892 -2.23 -14.02 -15.89
C LEU A 892 -1.18 -13.10 -15.25
N GLU A 893 -1.60 -12.31 -14.28
CA GLU A 893 -0.77 -11.32 -13.60
C GLU A 893 0.12 -11.97 -12.53
N SER A 894 1.28 -11.36 -12.23
CA SER A 894 2.24 -11.84 -11.23
C SER A 894 1.61 -12.09 -9.86
N TRP A 895 0.71 -11.21 -9.41
CA TRP A 895 0.00 -11.39 -8.14
C TRP A 895 -0.93 -12.60 -8.13
N GLU A 896 -1.51 -12.98 -9.27
CA GLU A 896 -2.34 -14.18 -9.41
C GLU A 896 -1.48 -15.44 -9.35
N VAL A 897 -0.36 -15.43 -10.11
CA VAL A 897 0.64 -16.51 -10.06
C VAL A 897 1.10 -16.72 -8.64
N ALA A 898 1.50 -15.65 -7.96
CA ALA A 898 2.01 -15.68 -6.60
C ALA A 898 1.05 -16.35 -5.60
N ARG A 899 -0.26 -16.42 -5.89
CA ARG A 899 -1.30 -17.04 -5.04
C ARG A 899 -1.59 -18.50 -5.37
N LEU A 900 -1.04 -19.00 -6.45
CA LEU A 900 -1.19 -20.40 -6.80
C LEU A 900 -0.38 -21.28 -5.84
N ASP A 901 -0.81 -22.51 -5.65
CA ASP A 901 -0.05 -23.55 -4.95
C ASP A 901 0.61 -24.46 -6.01
N LEU A 902 1.82 -24.09 -6.39
CA LEU A 902 2.56 -24.81 -7.43
C LEU A 902 3.42 -25.91 -6.84
N GLN A 903 3.53 -26.97 -7.61
CA GLN A 903 4.44 -28.08 -7.29
C GLN A 903 5.49 -28.26 -8.40
N ALA A 904 5.72 -27.21 -9.18
CA ALA A 904 6.59 -27.25 -10.33
C ALA A 904 8.08 -27.31 -9.94
N ASP A 905 8.79 -28.29 -10.52
CA ASP A 905 10.26 -28.35 -10.41
C ASP A 905 10.91 -27.26 -11.26
N LEU A 906 10.25 -26.91 -12.38
CA LEU A 906 10.75 -25.94 -13.32
C LEU A 906 9.61 -25.21 -14.02
N VAL A 907 9.70 -23.90 -14.05
CA VAL A 907 8.88 -23.02 -14.90
C VAL A 907 9.76 -22.38 -15.95
N VAL A 908 9.42 -22.56 -17.22
CA VAL A 908 10.12 -21.97 -18.35
C VAL A 908 9.28 -20.86 -18.95
N LEU A 909 9.80 -19.65 -18.87
CA LEU A 909 9.18 -18.43 -19.39
C LEU A 909 9.83 -18.08 -20.73
N SER A 910 9.42 -18.78 -21.80
CA SER A 910 9.82 -18.52 -23.18
C SER A 910 9.03 -17.33 -23.74
N ALA A 911 9.14 -16.18 -23.03
CA ALA A 911 8.45 -14.92 -23.32
C ALA A 911 9.45 -13.77 -23.15
N CYS A 912 9.16 -12.61 -23.78
CA CYS A 912 10.13 -11.52 -23.81
C CYS A 912 10.28 -10.86 -22.41
N ASP A 913 11.52 -10.53 -22.04
CA ASP A 913 11.90 -9.72 -20.88
C ASP A 913 11.47 -10.29 -19.50
N THR A 914 11.17 -11.59 -19.39
CA THR A 914 10.57 -12.19 -18.20
C THR A 914 11.50 -12.23 -16.98
N ALA A 915 12.81 -12.05 -17.16
CA ALA A 915 13.79 -11.91 -16.08
C ALA A 915 14.12 -10.44 -15.77
N ARG A 916 13.36 -9.48 -16.34
CA ARG A 916 13.43 -8.05 -15.98
C ARG A 916 12.31 -7.72 -15.02
N GLY A 917 12.54 -6.73 -14.20
CA GLY A 917 11.61 -6.17 -13.24
C GLY A 917 12.29 -5.06 -12.47
N ASP A 918 11.59 -4.47 -11.51
CA ASP A 918 12.20 -3.52 -10.60
C ASP A 918 13.24 -4.25 -9.74
N VAL A 919 14.45 -3.71 -9.68
CA VAL A 919 15.50 -4.17 -8.77
C VAL A 919 15.21 -3.53 -7.43
N GLY A 920 14.27 -4.09 -6.69
CA GLY A 920 13.96 -3.67 -5.33
C GLY A 920 15.20 -3.79 -4.44
N GLY A 921 15.52 -2.77 -3.66
CA GLY A 921 16.73 -2.73 -2.85
C GLY A 921 16.90 -3.95 -1.97
N GLY A 922 17.69 -4.91 -2.41
CA GLY A 922 17.97 -6.16 -1.73
C GLY A 922 17.02 -7.33 -2.02
N GLU A 923 15.85 -7.14 -2.65
CA GLU A 923 14.91 -8.24 -2.96
C GLU A 923 15.20 -8.97 -4.30
N GLY A 924 16.17 -8.47 -5.09
CA GLY A 924 16.46 -8.97 -6.44
C GLY A 924 15.44 -8.43 -7.47
N VAL A 925 15.29 -9.17 -8.59
CA VAL A 925 14.33 -8.79 -9.63
C VAL A 925 12.93 -9.24 -9.24
N ILE A 926 12.12 -8.27 -8.79
CA ILE A 926 10.70 -8.48 -8.49
C ILE A 926 9.92 -8.50 -9.81
N GLY A 927 9.05 -9.49 -9.98
CA GLY A 927 8.22 -9.64 -11.17
C GLY A 927 7.73 -11.06 -11.37
N LEU A 928 7.59 -11.49 -12.64
CA LEU A 928 7.07 -12.83 -12.98
C LEU A 928 7.87 -13.97 -12.36
N THR A 929 9.21 -13.92 -12.40
CA THR A 929 10.06 -14.98 -11.82
C THR A 929 9.89 -15.10 -10.31
N TRP A 930 9.84 -13.98 -9.62
CA TRP A 930 9.64 -13.90 -8.17
C TRP A 930 8.28 -14.48 -7.76
N SER A 931 7.22 -14.18 -8.52
CA SER A 931 5.87 -14.70 -8.23
C SER A 931 5.75 -16.22 -8.37
N PHE A 932 6.49 -16.84 -9.29
CA PHE A 932 6.55 -18.31 -9.39
C PHE A 932 7.26 -18.96 -8.20
N PHE A 933 8.32 -18.34 -7.67
CA PHE A 933 8.95 -18.81 -6.42
C PHE A 933 7.97 -18.71 -5.24
N LEU A 934 7.28 -17.59 -5.12
CA LEU A 934 6.24 -17.43 -4.10
C LEU A 934 5.14 -18.49 -4.22
N ALA A 935 4.78 -18.88 -5.43
CA ALA A 935 3.81 -19.93 -5.68
C ALA A 935 4.32 -21.34 -5.35
N GLY A 936 5.63 -21.53 -5.15
CA GLY A 936 6.24 -22.82 -4.80
C GLY A 936 7.02 -23.49 -5.90
N ALA A 937 7.32 -22.82 -7.03
CA ALA A 937 8.23 -23.33 -8.02
C ALA A 937 9.67 -23.40 -7.50
N SER A 938 10.42 -24.48 -7.78
CA SER A 938 11.80 -24.63 -7.30
C SER A 938 12.80 -23.91 -8.18
N SER A 939 12.50 -23.72 -9.46
CA SER A 939 13.37 -23.02 -10.40
C SER A 939 12.59 -22.39 -11.54
N THR A 940 13.15 -21.32 -12.09
CA THR A 940 12.63 -20.67 -13.29
C THR A 940 13.74 -20.51 -14.34
N VAL A 941 13.38 -20.68 -15.62
CA VAL A 941 14.20 -20.23 -16.75
C VAL A 941 13.46 -19.07 -17.40
N ALA A 942 14.13 -17.92 -17.49
CA ALA A 942 13.53 -16.68 -17.96
C ALA A 942 14.48 -15.94 -18.90
N THR A 943 14.01 -14.86 -19.56
CA THR A 943 14.80 -14.09 -20.52
C THR A 943 15.05 -12.66 -20.04
N GLN A 944 16.28 -12.17 -20.21
CA GLN A 944 16.67 -10.80 -19.86
C GLN A 944 16.36 -9.76 -20.95
N TRP A 945 16.14 -10.18 -22.20
CA TRP A 945 15.69 -9.32 -23.29
C TRP A 945 14.94 -10.12 -24.35
N LYS A 946 14.30 -9.42 -25.27
CA LYS A 946 13.55 -9.99 -26.39
C LYS A 946 14.47 -10.63 -27.42
N VAL A 947 14.25 -11.89 -27.71
CA VAL A 947 15.01 -12.70 -28.70
C VAL A 947 14.13 -12.96 -29.92
N ALA A 948 14.79 -13.28 -31.06
CA ALA A 948 14.07 -13.72 -32.25
C ALA A 948 13.41 -15.09 -32.02
N SER A 949 12.16 -15.25 -32.47
CA SER A 949 11.33 -16.42 -32.18
C SER A 949 11.91 -17.73 -32.68
N ASP A 950 12.59 -17.75 -33.86
CA ASP A 950 13.22 -18.93 -34.45
C ASP A 950 14.38 -19.43 -33.60
N SER A 951 15.28 -18.53 -33.15
CA SER A 951 16.40 -18.91 -32.28
C SER A 951 15.96 -19.33 -30.90
N THR A 952 14.87 -18.76 -30.40
CA THR A 952 14.26 -19.15 -29.14
C THR A 952 13.72 -20.59 -29.20
N ALA A 953 12.98 -20.93 -30.25
CA ALA A 953 12.46 -22.28 -30.44
C ALA A 953 13.61 -23.32 -30.53
N ASP A 954 14.67 -23.04 -31.33
CA ASP A 954 15.84 -23.90 -31.42
C ASP A 954 16.56 -24.09 -30.09
N PHE A 955 16.65 -23.00 -29.28
CA PHE A 955 17.23 -23.02 -27.93
C PHE A 955 16.40 -23.89 -26.98
N MET A 956 15.11 -23.66 -26.90
CA MET A 956 14.23 -24.37 -25.96
C MET A 956 14.12 -25.85 -26.29
N ILE A 957 14.08 -26.22 -27.56
CA ILE A 957 14.15 -27.63 -28.00
C ILE A 957 15.46 -28.28 -27.55
N ALA A 958 16.59 -27.56 -27.68
CA ALA A 958 17.89 -28.07 -27.25
C ALA A 958 17.95 -28.21 -25.70
N PHE A 959 17.44 -27.23 -25.00
CA PHE A 959 17.37 -27.24 -23.55
C PHE A 959 16.52 -28.40 -23.01
N HIS A 960 15.29 -28.58 -23.48
CA HIS A 960 14.41 -29.66 -23.06
C HIS A 960 14.93 -31.05 -23.42
N ARG A 961 15.64 -31.21 -24.54
CA ARG A 961 16.33 -32.46 -24.87
C ARG A 961 17.43 -32.77 -23.86
N ALA A 962 18.30 -31.79 -23.57
CA ALA A 962 19.35 -31.97 -22.57
C ALA A 962 18.79 -32.21 -21.17
N LEU A 963 17.66 -31.59 -20.84
CA LEU A 963 16.95 -31.79 -19.55
C LEU A 963 16.30 -33.18 -19.47
N HIS A 964 15.85 -33.77 -20.57
CA HIS A 964 15.23 -35.09 -20.62
C HIS A 964 16.26 -36.24 -20.59
N ASP A 965 17.49 -35.97 -21.02
CA ASP A 965 18.57 -36.95 -20.98
C ASP A 965 18.91 -37.36 -19.55
N ARG A 966 19.51 -38.53 -19.38
CA ARG A 966 19.95 -38.96 -18.05
C ARG A 966 20.97 -37.98 -17.48
N PRO A 967 20.77 -37.48 -16.24
CA PRO A 967 21.67 -36.49 -15.64
C PRO A 967 23.06 -37.11 -15.42
N VAL A 968 24.09 -36.44 -15.92
CA VAL A 968 25.49 -36.72 -15.60
C VAL A 968 25.79 -36.34 -14.14
N ASN A 969 25.34 -35.15 -13.76
CA ASN A 969 25.36 -34.66 -12.38
C ASN A 969 23.93 -34.26 -11.96
N ARG A 970 23.31 -35.02 -11.06
CA ARG A 970 21.91 -34.77 -10.62
C ARG A 970 21.75 -33.44 -9.90
N ALA A 971 22.77 -33.03 -9.16
CA ALA A 971 22.70 -31.80 -8.37
C ALA A 971 22.76 -30.51 -9.21
N MET A 972 23.22 -30.63 -10.48
CA MET A 972 23.40 -29.49 -11.39
C MET A 972 22.69 -29.68 -12.73
N HIS A 973 21.75 -30.60 -12.82
CA HIS A 973 21.21 -31.08 -14.09
C HIS A 973 20.56 -30.00 -14.95
N LYS A 974 19.72 -29.13 -14.34
CA LYS A 974 19.05 -28.04 -15.06
C LYS A 974 20.05 -27.00 -15.56
N ALA A 975 21.06 -26.67 -14.73
CA ALA A 975 22.12 -25.73 -15.12
C ALA A 975 22.97 -26.24 -16.26
N LEU A 976 23.37 -27.52 -16.23
CA LEU A 976 24.13 -28.15 -17.29
C LEU A 976 23.31 -28.33 -18.58
N ALA A 977 21.99 -28.56 -18.45
CA ALA A 977 21.10 -28.62 -19.61
C ALA A 977 20.99 -27.24 -20.30
N LEU A 978 20.86 -26.16 -19.51
CA LEU A 978 20.83 -24.79 -20.02
C LEU A 978 22.16 -24.44 -20.71
N ARG A 979 23.29 -24.70 -20.03
CA ARG A 979 24.63 -24.53 -20.61
C ARG A 979 24.78 -25.26 -21.94
N THR A 980 24.28 -26.50 -22.01
CA THR A 980 24.34 -27.31 -23.24
C THR A 980 23.58 -26.62 -24.39
N ALA A 981 22.43 -26.06 -24.13
CA ALA A 981 21.67 -25.29 -25.13
C ALA A 981 22.42 -24.01 -25.55
N GLN A 982 22.97 -23.27 -24.60
CA GLN A 982 23.75 -22.05 -24.85
C GLN A 982 24.99 -22.34 -25.70
N LEU A 983 25.77 -23.36 -25.34
CA LEU A 983 26.95 -23.77 -26.09
C LEU A 983 26.62 -24.27 -27.48
N ARG A 984 25.45 -24.90 -27.69
CA ARG A 984 25.00 -25.32 -29.03
C ARG A 984 24.78 -24.11 -29.94
N LEU A 985 24.07 -23.07 -29.47
CA LEU A 985 23.82 -21.86 -30.25
C LEU A 985 25.11 -21.05 -30.44
N LEU A 986 25.98 -20.96 -29.45
CA LEU A 986 27.30 -20.34 -29.56
C LEU A 986 28.16 -20.94 -30.68
N ARG A 987 28.08 -22.26 -30.90
CA ARG A 987 28.83 -22.99 -31.92
C ARG A 987 28.23 -22.89 -33.33
N ASP A 988 26.96 -22.55 -33.48
CA ASP A 988 26.32 -22.31 -34.78
C ASP A 988 26.65 -20.88 -35.27
N LYS A 989 27.17 -20.79 -36.49
CA LYS A 989 27.57 -19.51 -37.09
C LYS A 989 26.47 -18.47 -37.18
N ARG A 990 25.18 -18.89 -37.25
CA ARG A 990 24.01 -18.01 -37.36
C ARG A 990 23.62 -17.41 -36.03
N THR A 991 23.84 -18.12 -34.95
CA THR A 991 23.39 -17.78 -33.62
C THR A 991 24.54 -17.57 -32.62
N ARG A 992 25.81 -17.49 -33.10
CA ARG A 992 26.98 -17.38 -32.23
C ARG A 992 27.03 -16.08 -31.43
N HIS A 993 26.37 -15.01 -31.92
CA HIS A 993 26.30 -13.75 -31.19
C HIS A 993 25.54 -13.94 -29.85
N PRO A 994 26.02 -13.41 -28.73
CA PRO A 994 25.38 -13.58 -27.42
C PRO A 994 23.93 -13.16 -27.36
N PHE A 995 23.49 -12.26 -28.27
CA PHE A 995 22.08 -11.88 -28.40
C PHE A 995 21.11 -13.07 -28.42
N HIS A 996 21.53 -14.21 -29.05
CA HIS A 996 20.66 -15.37 -29.28
C HIS A 996 20.61 -16.37 -28.12
N TRP A 997 21.64 -16.44 -27.26
CA TRP A 997 21.78 -17.51 -26.27
C TRP A 997 22.00 -17.00 -24.84
N ALA A 998 22.53 -15.78 -24.67
CA ALA A 998 22.86 -15.25 -23.36
C ALA A 998 21.65 -14.70 -22.56
N PRO A 999 20.46 -14.36 -23.14
CA PRO A 999 19.35 -13.86 -22.34
C PRO A 999 18.74 -14.91 -21.43
N PHE A 1000 18.91 -16.19 -21.74
CA PHE A 1000 18.30 -17.26 -20.95
C PHE A 1000 19.08 -17.51 -19.67
N VAL A 1001 18.41 -17.28 -18.53
CA VAL A 1001 18.98 -17.42 -17.19
C VAL A 1001 18.17 -18.44 -16.38
N LEU A 1002 18.88 -19.25 -15.59
CA LEU A 1002 18.28 -20.16 -14.61
C LEU A 1002 18.35 -19.52 -13.22
N LEU A 1003 17.21 -19.42 -12.56
CA LEU A 1003 17.11 -18.95 -11.17
C LEU A 1003 16.64 -20.10 -10.29
N GLY A 1004 17.18 -20.18 -9.06
CA GLY A 1004 16.77 -21.14 -8.02
C GLY A 1004 17.50 -22.48 -8.11
N ASN A 1005 16.81 -23.59 -7.86
CA ASN A 1005 17.40 -24.91 -7.72
C ASN A 1005 17.94 -25.51 -9.04
N PRO A 1006 19.26 -25.74 -9.20
CA PRO A 1006 19.85 -26.30 -10.41
C PRO A 1006 19.70 -27.81 -10.54
N ALA A 1007 19.23 -28.51 -9.50
CA ALA A 1007 19.21 -29.97 -9.44
C ALA A 1007 18.18 -30.61 -10.39
N ALA A 1008 18.41 -31.89 -10.71
CA ALA A 1008 17.40 -32.70 -11.37
C ALA A 1008 16.16 -32.82 -10.46
N ALA A 1009 15.00 -32.75 -11.09
CA ALA A 1009 13.77 -33.10 -10.42
C ALA A 1009 13.80 -34.56 -9.92
N GLU A 1010 13.34 -34.84 -8.69
CA GLU A 1010 13.26 -36.18 -8.13
C GLU A 1010 12.14 -37.04 -8.74
#